data_1e842ed747d9a3609ce1f32cd281321e
#
_entry.id   1e842ed747d9a3609ce1f32cd281321e
#
_cell.length_a   1.000
_cell.length_b   1.000
_cell.length_c   1.000
_cell.angle_alpha   90.00
_cell.angle_beta   90.00
_cell.angle_gamma   90.00
#
_symmetry.space_group_name_H-M   'P 1'
#
loop_
_entity.id
_entity.type
_entity.pdbx_description
1 polymer ?
#
loop_
_entity_poly.entity_id
_entity_poly.type
_entity_poly.pdbx_seq_one_letter_code
_entity_poly.pdbx_strand_id
1 'polypeptide(L)'
;MALIQPRIRQTAPKDVVPAEILGWEGTADTICKTNRINLSHRYGFKSVHKNFKTVLSKLEDCWDDSPGDLKVMAGVVAVLRRIAGDVHLRDKLFEEDCSCLQKVLAVVREPTIAGAALGMLHDATHHHGNIPYQVVFETVPVLIEVLEKCLASPSNKMDVENAFTCISVLAHLFSAFPCSPRPTCGCEPPVQPAMYDKAVQLTLDHMEVNGQLHFDWWDLHHILCLFVLGSARHFKEPLAQSPDAIAFIVACLRSSCFAIRCRGMHSIVQLYYTLTPQVPHQTTHTIENFGLETELPPKISEAMTRYGLDKCVSYALSKLLGVVKEAAIECRKDGDLIKLGKTLAEQFLLSDMLPCGLVCAYFVNEDPVVSTSPPFTGRRLVDCLPECARAMRAQNDHDAADILDTHYCARMGNRKGADHAALAGILRDPGNPFFYWVMARKLDASTIIWAEKGLECTDIPPYIFWELHYYRGCAAMTFATGQLSHALQYSPIWDKAIAYLKTAFHDLRIIVERAPPDYQYMLDALDRYIILGLTVAGLDLSSDLHEISGLLDQYQLTEEIYEFIWEQPPPDTWIKRARLAIMANWDKGARWETFFAVIADVAPHEAKLPEDFYADPVGKTLANGELTRATRTPYLIWTPNKKQVRLYSCSWCGYSTAVLHNCTRCKLVLYCNKECQRQDWPKHKPHCKSPVIEV
;
A
#
# COMPACT_ATOMS: atom_id res chain seq x y z
N MET A 1 3.12 35.13 9.89
CA MET A 1 1.79 34.65 10.28
C MET A 1 1.98 33.37 11.05
N ALA A 2 1.71 33.39 12.36
CA ALA A 2 1.88 32.24 13.24
C ALA A 2 0.69 31.29 12.99
N LEU A 3 0.97 30.11 12.46
CA LEU A 3 0.01 29.03 12.36
C LEU A 3 -0.31 28.54 13.77
N ILE A 4 -1.50 28.87 14.22
CA ILE A 4 -2.10 28.34 15.44
C ILE A 4 -2.32 26.85 15.21
N GLN A 5 -1.52 26.01 15.87
CA GLN A 5 -1.78 24.58 15.96
C GLN A 5 -3.13 24.39 16.67
N PRO A 6 -4.06 23.59 16.11
CA PRO A 6 -5.21 23.16 16.88
C PRO A 6 -4.70 22.38 18.09
N ARG A 7 -4.91 22.92 19.28
CA ARG A 7 -4.82 22.14 20.51
C ARG A 7 -5.86 21.04 20.40
N ILE A 8 -5.44 19.82 20.11
CA ILE A 8 -6.24 18.64 20.39
C ILE A 8 -6.47 18.69 21.89
N ARG A 9 -7.63 19.22 22.30
CA ARG A 9 -8.15 18.97 23.61
C ARG A 9 -8.51 17.49 23.64
N GLN A 10 -7.58 16.65 24.08
CA GLN A 10 -7.94 15.42 24.73
C GLN A 10 -8.78 15.84 25.93
N THR A 11 -10.08 15.90 25.77
CA THR A 11 -11.01 15.77 26.89
C THR A 11 -10.95 14.30 27.28
N ALA A 12 -9.91 13.94 28.06
CA ALA A 12 -10.03 12.76 28.87
C ALA A 12 -11.36 12.93 29.65
N PRO A 13 -12.22 11.91 29.64
CA PRO A 13 -13.43 11.94 30.44
C PRO A 13 -13.00 12.29 31.87
N LYS A 14 -13.58 13.32 32.41
CA LYS A 14 -13.25 13.87 33.72
C LYS A 14 -13.79 13.02 34.87
N ASP A 15 -14.17 11.80 34.67
CA ASP A 15 -14.75 11.00 35.72
C ASP A 15 -14.16 9.60 35.75
N VAL A 16 -13.52 9.33 36.90
CA VAL A 16 -13.18 8.03 37.45
C VAL A 16 -12.03 7.32 36.76
N VAL A 17 -10.81 7.80 36.98
CA VAL A 17 -9.66 6.90 37.01
C VAL A 17 -9.90 5.94 38.18
N PRO A 18 -10.05 4.62 37.98
CA PRO A 18 -10.23 3.69 39.10
C PRO A 18 -9.11 3.89 40.11
N ALA A 19 -9.42 3.88 41.38
CA ALA A 19 -8.46 4.07 42.48
C ALA A 19 -7.28 3.10 42.40
N GLU A 20 -7.47 1.97 41.73
CA GLU A 20 -6.48 0.93 41.44
C GLU A 20 -5.36 1.39 40.49
N ILE A 21 -5.68 2.16 39.42
CA ILE A 21 -4.66 2.72 38.54
C ILE A 21 -3.79 3.75 39.25
N LEU A 22 -4.37 4.55 40.15
CA LEU A 22 -3.63 5.48 40.99
C LEU A 22 -2.74 4.74 42.02
N GLY A 23 -3.15 3.53 42.47
CA GLY A 23 -2.39 2.70 43.38
C GLY A 23 -1.06 2.18 42.82
N TRP A 24 -1.06 1.72 41.56
CA TRP A 24 0.13 1.18 40.90
C TRP A 24 1.18 2.25 40.62
N GLU A 25 0.75 3.42 40.21
CA GLU A 25 1.65 4.53 39.90
C GLU A 25 2.34 5.07 41.17
N GLY A 26 1.64 5.12 42.30
CA GLY A 26 2.25 5.46 43.58
C GLY A 26 3.26 4.45 44.05
N THR A 27 3.00 3.16 43.81
CA THR A 27 3.95 2.07 44.08
C THR A 27 5.15 2.16 43.16
N ALA A 28 4.96 2.40 41.85
CA ALA A 28 6.03 2.63 40.91
C ALA A 28 6.95 3.80 41.33
N ASP A 29 6.38 4.91 41.80
CA ASP A 29 7.16 6.06 42.30
C ASP A 29 7.98 5.68 43.54
N THR A 30 7.42 4.86 44.41
CA THR A 30 8.11 4.35 45.60
C THR A 30 9.26 3.45 45.20
N ILE A 31 9.05 2.50 44.29
CA ILE A 31 10.09 1.62 43.77
C ILE A 31 11.20 2.43 43.10
N CYS A 32 10.83 3.39 42.26
CA CYS A 32 11.79 4.29 41.60
C CYS A 32 12.65 5.05 42.62
N LYS A 33 12.01 5.60 43.68
CA LYS A 33 12.69 6.34 44.72
C LYS A 33 13.64 5.46 45.54
N THR A 34 13.18 4.30 46.00
CA THR A 34 13.95 3.34 46.78
C THR A 34 15.18 2.86 45.99
N ASN A 35 15.03 2.56 44.71
CA ASN A 35 16.07 2.04 43.83
C ASN A 35 16.92 3.13 43.15
N ARG A 36 16.65 4.40 43.44
CA ARG A 36 17.31 5.58 42.82
C ARG A 36 17.19 5.57 41.29
N ILE A 37 16.05 5.15 40.75
CA ILE A 37 15.71 5.17 39.37
C ILE A 37 14.97 6.49 39.11
N ASN A 38 15.46 7.30 38.17
CA ASN A 38 14.83 8.58 37.86
C ASN A 38 14.24 8.55 36.44
N LEU A 39 12.93 8.53 36.33
CA LEU A 39 12.15 8.57 35.10
C LEU A 39 11.30 9.84 34.98
N SER A 40 11.55 10.87 35.82
CA SER A 40 10.76 12.11 35.82
C SER A 40 11.25 13.17 34.82
N HIS A 41 12.39 13.00 34.23
CA HIS A 41 12.95 13.91 33.24
C HIS A 41 13.97 13.23 32.31
N ARG A 42 14.26 13.86 31.16
CA ARG A 42 15.13 13.31 30.12
C ARG A 42 16.52 12.85 30.59
N TYR A 43 17.13 13.60 31.54
CA TYR A 43 18.45 13.22 32.09
C TYR A 43 18.37 11.92 32.89
N GLY A 44 17.25 11.68 33.56
CA GLY A 44 17.00 10.42 34.24
C GLY A 44 16.94 9.24 33.27
N PHE A 45 16.25 9.37 32.16
CA PHE A 45 16.26 8.38 31.07
C PHE A 45 17.66 8.13 30.52
N LYS A 46 18.49 9.18 30.34
CA LYS A 46 19.89 9.02 29.95
C LYS A 46 20.71 8.21 30.96
N SER A 47 20.43 8.39 32.25
CA SER A 47 21.05 7.59 33.30
C SER A 47 20.64 6.11 33.22
N VAL A 48 19.35 5.85 32.96
CA VAL A 48 18.86 4.48 32.74
C VAL A 48 19.51 3.85 31.51
N HIS A 49 19.66 4.56 30.41
CA HIS A 49 20.39 4.07 29.22
C HIS A 49 21.81 3.61 29.57
N LYS A 50 22.51 4.39 30.38
CA LYS A 50 23.90 4.10 30.80
C LYS A 50 24.00 2.90 31.72
N ASN A 51 23.01 2.71 32.60
CA ASN A 51 23.04 1.72 33.66
C ASN A 51 21.90 0.70 33.54
N PHE A 52 21.48 0.37 32.31
CA PHE A 52 20.26 -0.38 32.03
C PHE A 52 20.20 -1.72 32.78
N LYS A 53 21.26 -2.54 32.66
CA LYS A 53 21.33 -3.86 33.33
C LYS A 53 21.21 -3.76 34.85
N THR A 54 21.84 -2.76 35.46
CA THR A 54 21.73 -2.51 36.90
C THR A 54 20.32 -2.09 37.32
N VAL A 55 19.65 -1.29 36.45
CA VAL A 55 18.25 -0.89 36.71
C VAL A 55 17.32 -2.09 36.65
N LEU A 56 17.49 -2.96 35.63
CA LEU A 56 16.70 -4.19 35.52
C LEU A 56 16.92 -5.10 36.70
N SER A 57 18.18 -5.42 37.06
CA SER A 57 18.48 -6.27 38.21
C SER A 57 17.77 -5.79 39.47
N LYS A 58 17.77 -4.48 39.74
CA LYS A 58 17.05 -3.92 40.89
C LYS A 58 15.54 -4.11 40.83
N LEU A 59 14.95 -4.05 39.64
CA LEU A 59 13.52 -4.32 39.47
C LEU A 59 13.20 -5.80 39.62
N GLU A 60 14.10 -6.69 39.17
CA GLU A 60 14.01 -8.12 39.37
C GLU A 60 14.14 -8.48 40.86
N ASP A 61 15.11 -7.91 41.56
CA ASP A 61 15.27 -8.09 42.99
C ASP A 61 13.99 -7.66 43.75
N CYS A 62 13.40 -6.49 43.42
CA CYS A 62 12.15 -6.06 44.01
C CYS A 62 10.99 -7.04 43.76
N TRP A 63 10.95 -7.66 42.59
CA TRP A 63 9.93 -8.65 42.28
C TRP A 63 10.14 -9.94 43.07
N ASP A 64 11.37 -10.44 43.04
CA ASP A 64 11.71 -11.73 43.61
C ASP A 64 11.73 -11.71 45.17
N ASP A 65 12.00 -10.55 45.77
CA ASP A 65 11.90 -10.32 47.23
C ASP A 65 10.46 -10.23 47.76
N SER A 66 9.47 -10.09 46.87
CA SER A 66 8.06 -9.91 47.23
C SER A 66 7.14 -10.89 46.52
N PRO A 67 7.36 -12.24 46.66
CA PRO A 67 6.60 -13.23 45.94
C PRO A 67 5.12 -13.20 46.34
N GLY A 68 4.24 -13.02 45.33
CA GLY A 68 2.77 -12.94 45.54
C GLY A 68 2.24 -11.60 45.99
N ASP A 69 3.08 -10.59 46.25
CA ASP A 69 2.62 -9.22 46.47
C ASP A 69 2.25 -8.54 45.15
N LEU A 70 0.97 -8.66 44.76
CA LEU A 70 0.43 -8.11 43.54
C LEU A 70 0.66 -6.61 43.39
N LYS A 71 0.72 -5.87 44.52
CA LYS A 71 0.95 -4.43 44.52
C LYS A 71 2.39 -4.09 44.10
N VAL A 72 3.36 -4.83 44.63
CA VAL A 72 4.78 -4.68 44.20
C VAL A 72 4.96 -5.09 42.78
N MET A 73 4.41 -6.24 42.40
CA MET A 73 4.46 -6.73 40.99
C MET A 73 3.88 -5.70 39.99
N ALA A 74 2.69 -5.17 40.28
CA ALA A 74 2.07 -4.12 39.46
C ALA A 74 2.90 -2.83 39.43
N GLY A 75 3.53 -2.47 40.52
CA GLY A 75 4.44 -1.33 40.60
C GLY A 75 5.68 -1.50 39.73
N VAL A 76 6.29 -2.71 39.73
CA VAL A 76 7.41 -3.03 38.82
C VAL A 76 6.96 -2.97 37.37
N VAL A 77 5.81 -3.55 37.02
CA VAL A 77 5.24 -3.49 35.66
C VAL A 77 5.03 -2.04 35.22
N ALA A 78 4.52 -1.17 36.09
CA ALA A 78 4.34 0.25 35.81
C ALA A 78 5.69 0.98 35.57
N VAL A 79 6.76 0.61 36.30
CA VAL A 79 8.11 1.13 36.03
C VAL A 79 8.61 0.68 34.67
N LEU A 80 8.46 -0.63 34.33
CA LEU A 80 8.83 -1.18 33.02
C LEU A 80 8.08 -0.49 31.89
N ARG A 81 6.77 -0.20 32.06
CA ARG A 81 5.95 0.57 31.12
C ARG A 81 6.54 1.94 30.84
N ARG A 82 6.94 2.67 31.90
CA ARG A 82 7.59 3.98 31.75
C ARG A 82 8.91 3.88 30.98
N ILE A 83 9.72 2.84 31.24
CA ILE A 83 10.97 2.59 30.53
C ILE A 83 10.70 2.30 29.03
N ALA A 84 9.66 1.51 28.71
CA ALA A 84 9.26 1.19 27.34
C ALA A 84 8.83 2.41 26.50
N GLY A 85 8.51 3.53 27.12
CA GLY A 85 8.26 4.79 26.42
C GLY A 85 9.47 5.38 25.69
N ASP A 86 10.71 4.96 26.03
CA ASP A 86 11.91 5.27 25.25
C ASP A 86 12.23 4.09 24.33
N VAL A 87 12.22 4.32 23.01
CA VAL A 87 12.34 3.25 21.99
C VAL A 87 13.60 2.40 22.18
N HIS A 88 14.75 2.99 22.47
CA HIS A 88 15.97 2.22 22.63
C HIS A 88 16.04 1.46 23.97
N LEU A 89 15.39 1.94 25.02
CA LEU A 89 15.25 1.19 26.26
C LEU A 89 14.24 0.07 26.07
N ARG A 90 13.16 0.32 25.33
CA ARG A 90 12.20 -0.71 24.96
C ARG A 90 12.85 -1.88 24.20
N ASP A 91 13.66 -1.58 23.18
CA ASP A 91 14.34 -2.60 22.40
C ASP A 91 15.23 -3.48 23.31
N LYS A 92 15.89 -2.86 24.32
CA LYS A 92 16.68 -3.58 25.32
C LYS A 92 15.85 -4.45 26.28
N LEU A 93 14.56 -4.12 26.51
CA LEU A 93 13.67 -4.97 27.30
C LEU A 93 13.37 -6.31 26.64
N PHE A 94 13.54 -6.40 25.30
CA PHE A 94 13.31 -7.60 24.51
C PHE A 94 14.62 -8.35 24.16
N GLU A 95 15.79 -7.91 24.65
CA GLU A 95 17.04 -8.66 24.48
C GLU A 95 16.94 -10.04 25.16
N GLU A 96 17.61 -11.05 24.60
CA GLU A 96 17.48 -12.48 25.00
C GLU A 96 17.69 -12.75 26.50
N ASP A 97 18.49 -11.95 27.18
CA ASP A 97 18.81 -12.10 28.61
C ASP A 97 17.76 -11.45 29.55
N CYS A 98 16.65 -10.92 29.01
CA CYS A 98 15.69 -10.18 29.79
C CYS A 98 14.50 -11.03 30.28
N SER A 99 14.47 -11.35 31.57
CA SER A 99 13.36 -12.07 32.23
C SER A 99 12.09 -11.23 32.43
N CYS A 100 12.14 -9.93 32.13
CA CYS A 100 11.04 -9.00 32.40
C CYS A 100 9.76 -9.36 31.65
N LEU A 101 9.86 -9.81 30.40
CA LEU A 101 8.70 -10.21 29.63
C LEU A 101 7.97 -11.39 30.27
N GLN A 102 8.70 -12.44 30.67
CA GLN A 102 8.11 -13.61 31.32
C GLN A 102 7.42 -13.25 32.61
N LYS A 103 8.00 -12.33 33.42
CA LYS A 103 7.37 -11.81 34.64
C LYS A 103 6.06 -11.06 34.30
N VAL A 104 6.04 -10.24 33.26
CA VAL A 104 4.82 -9.54 32.79
C VAL A 104 3.77 -10.55 32.30
N LEU A 105 4.17 -11.57 31.53
CA LEU A 105 3.26 -12.62 31.04
C LEU A 105 2.70 -13.49 32.17
N ALA A 106 3.45 -13.69 33.26
CA ALA A 106 2.96 -14.42 34.41
C ALA A 106 1.79 -13.71 35.11
N VAL A 107 1.78 -12.36 35.12
CA VAL A 107 0.77 -11.57 35.81
C VAL A 107 -0.33 -11.02 34.92
N VAL A 108 -0.22 -11.13 33.60
CA VAL A 108 -1.26 -10.65 32.69
C VAL A 108 -2.59 -11.42 32.82
N ARG A 109 -2.53 -12.65 33.36
CA ARG A 109 -3.69 -13.49 33.65
C ARG A 109 -4.40 -13.13 34.99
N GLU A 110 -3.75 -12.31 35.81
CA GLU A 110 -4.26 -11.90 37.10
C GLU A 110 -5.20 -10.69 36.94
N PRO A 111 -6.50 -10.82 37.19
CA PRO A 111 -7.48 -9.77 36.86
C PRO A 111 -7.17 -8.39 37.48
N THR A 112 -6.61 -8.37 38.70
CA THR A 112 -6.32 -7.12 39.41
C THR A 112 -5.20 -6.28 38.81
N ILE A 113 -4.29 -6.90 38.07
CA ILE A 113 -3.12 -6.24 37.49
C ILE A 113 -3.02 -6.44 35.95
N ALA A 114 -3.95 -7.19 35.36
CA ALA A 114 -4.00 -7.46 33.93
C ALA A 114 -3.90 -6.18 33.09
N GLY A 115 -4.65 -5.15 33.44
CA GLY A 115 -4.63 -3.86 32.73
C GLY A 115 -3.26 -3.16 32.76
N ALA A 116 -2.52 -3.27 33.89
CA ALA A 116 -1.16 -2.72 33.95
C ALA A 116 -0.19 -3.52 33.08
N ALA A 117 -0.30 -4.86 33.10
CA ALA A 117 0.54 -5.75 32.28
C ALA A 117 0.26 -5.57 30.79
N LEU A 118 -1.01 -5.52 30.38
CA LEU A 118 -1.42 -5.26 29.00
C LEU A 118 -0.96 -3.88 28.53
N GLY A 119 -1.09 -2.84 29.38
CA GLY A 119 -0.60 -1.50 29.04
C GLY A 119 0.92 -1.45 28.87
N MET A 120 1.68 -2.23 29.64
CA MET A 120 3.13 -2.38 29.44
C MET A 120 3.44 -3.08 28.11
N LEU A 121 2.77 -4.19 27.81
CA LEU A 121 2.93 -4.90 26.55
C LEU A 121 2.56 -4.03 25.36
N HIS A 122 1.46 -3.25 25.46
CA HIS A 122 1.05 -2.30 24.44
C HIS A 122 2.15 -1.28 24.16
N ASP A 123 2.65 -0.59 25.19
CA ASP A 123 3.68 0.44 25.01
C ASP A 123 5.02 -0.17 24.53
N ALA A 124 5.32 -1.42 24.96
CA ALA A 124 6.51 -2.15 24.53
C ALA A 124 6.44 -2.62 23.07
N THR A 125 5.28 -2.99 22.57
CA THR A 125 5.10 -3.48 21.19
C THR A 125 4.72 -2.38 20.20
N HIS A 126 4.30 -1.21 20.68
CA HIS A 126 3.91 -0.08 19.85
C HIS A 126 5.10 0.45 19.01
N HIS A 127 4.86 0.86 17.77
CA HIS A 127 5.85 1.41 16.81
C HIS A 127 6.80 0.41 16.14
N HIS A 128 6.41 -0.86 15.98
CA HIS A 128 7.12 -1.84 15.12
C HIS A 128 8.65 -1.91 15.35
N GLY A 129 9.10 -1.83 16.61
CA GLY A 129 10.48 -2.16 16.95
C GLY A 129 10.82 -3.58 16.49
N ASN A 130 12.09 -3.93 16.47
CA ASN A 130 12.53 -5.29 16.23
C ASN A 130 12.07 -6.20 17.39
N ILE A 131 10.77 -6.58 17.38
CA ILE A 131 10.24 -7.52 18.38
C ILE A 131 10.84 -8.89 18.05
N PRO A 132 11.61 -9.50 18.97
CA PRO A 132 12.17 -10.83 18.74
C PRO A 132 11.07 -11.86 18.50
N TYR A 133 11.35 -12.79 17.62
CA TYR A 133 10.46 -13.90 17.27
C TYR A 133 9.94 -14.66 18.51
N GLN A 134 10.82 -14.92 19.48
CA GLN A 134 10.49 -15.63 20.71
C GLN A 134 9.42 -14.89 21.53
N VAL A 135 9.50 -13.55 21.58
CA VAL A 135 8.50 -12.71 22.26
C VAL A 135 7.12 -12.90 21.67
N VAL A 136 7.01 -12.94 20.34
CA VAL A 136 5.72 -13.13 19.66
C VAL A 136 5.18 -14.54 19.97
N PHE A 137 6.02 -15.55 19.85
CA PHE A 137 5.66 -16.94 20.09
C PHE A 137 5.13 -17.17 21.52
N GLU A 138 5.76 -16.57 22.53
CA GLU A 138 5.35 -16.70 23.93
C GLU A 138 4.13 -15.84 24.27
N THR A 139 3.98 -14.67 23.67
CA THR A 139 2.97 -13.68 24.06
C THR A 139 1.61 -13.94 23.42
N VAL A 140 1.57 -14.32 22.14
CA VAL A 140 0.30 -14.47 21.41
C VAL A 140 -0.66 -15.48 22.05
N PRO A 141 -0.22 -16.69 22.44
CA PRO A 141 -1.13 -17.66 23.08
C PRO A 141 -1.74 -17.12 24.37
N VAL A 142 -0.91 -16.44 25.19
CA VAL A 142 -1.34 -15.87 26.48
C VAL A 142 -2.39 -14.76 26.27
N LEU A 143 -2.19 -13.91 25.26
CA LEU A 143 -3.14 -12.83 24.96
C LEU A 143 -4.47 -13.38 24.44
N ILE A 144 -4.46 -14.44 23.64
CA ILE A 144 -5.69 -15.11 23.18
C ILE A 144 -6.48 -15.65 24.39
N GLU A 145 -5.84 -16.29 25.36
CA GLU A 145 -6.49 -16.77 26.59
C GLU A 145 -7.08 -15.61 27.42
N VAL A 146 -6.36 -14.50 27.54
CA VAL A 146 -6.83 -13.32 28.24
C VAL A 146 -8.04 -12.71 27.53
N LEU A 147 -7.98 -12.59 26.22
CA LEU A 147 -9.08 -12.08 25.39
C LEU A 147 -10.33 -12.94 25.53
N GLU A 148 -10.21 -14.26 25.51
CA GLU A 148 -11.34 -15.17 25.76
C GLU A 148 -11.99 -14.96 27.14
N LYS A 149 -11.16 -14.76 28.17
CA LYS A 149 -11.68 -14.48 29.53
C LYS A 149 -12.41 -13.14 29.61
N CYS A 150 -11.88 -12.09 28.96
CA CYS A 150 -12.52 -10.78 28.90
C CYS A 150 -13.89 -10.86 28.22
N LEU A 151 -14.01 -11.67 27.17
CA LEU A 151 -15.26 -11.87 26.43
C LEU A 151 -16.30 -12.67 27.23
N ALA A 152 -15.89 -13.53 28.13
CA ALA A 152 -16.80 -14.28 29.00
C ALA A 152 -17.53 -13.41 30.02
N SER A 153 -17.07 -12.16 30.26
CA SER A 153 -17.66 -11.22 31.25
C SER A 153 -17.91 -9.83 30.63
N PRO A 154 -18.72 -9.71 29.59
CA PRO A 154 -18.82 -8.48 28.77
C PRO A 154 -19.43 -7.28 29.50
N SER A 155 -20.06 -7.48 30.66
CA SER A 155 -20.66 -6.41 31.47
C SER A 155 -19.66 -5.65 32.38
N ASN A 156 -18.42 -6.16 32.48
CA ASN A 156 -17.38 -5.50 33.28
C ASN A 156 -16.57 -4.53 32.38
N LYS A 157 -16.66 -3.22 32.68
CA LYS A 157 -15.94 -2.19 31.94
C LYS A 157 -14.43 -2.44 31.86
N MET A 158 -13.82 -2.95 32.93
CA MET A 158 -12.39 -3.26 32.95
C MET A 158 -12.03 -4.37 31.95
N ASP A 159 -12.87 -5.40 31.84
CA ASP A 159 -12.64 -6.50 30.91
C ASP A 159 -12.79 -6.03 29.46
N VAL A 160 -13.71 -5.11 29.19
CA VAL A 160 -13.85 -4.48 27.86
C VAL A 160 -12.60 -3.69 27.48
N GLU A 161 -12.07 -2.83 28.38
CA GLU A 161 -10.83 -2.07 28.15
C GLU A 161 -9.61 -2.99 27.99
N ASN A 162 -9.53 -4.05 28.77
CA ASN A 162 -8.48 -5.06 28.66
C ASN A 162 -8.54 -5.82 27.32
N ALA A 163 -9.75 -6.14 26.85
CA ALA A 163 -9.93 -6.80 25.56
C ALA A 163 -9.39 -5.93 24.40
N PHE A 164 -9.71 -4.62 24.38
CA PHE A 164 -9.17 -3.69 23.39
C PHE A 164 -7.65 -3.59 23.43
N THR A 165 -7.09 -3.51 24.65
CA THR A 165 -5.64 -3.49 24.80
C THR A 165 -5.01 -4.80 24.30
N CYS A 166 -5.62 -5.95 24.58
CA CYS A 166 -5.20 -7.24 24.02
C CYS A 166 -5.20 -7.23 22.49
N ILE A 167 -6.30 -6.78 21.88
CA ILE A 167 -6.43 -6.70 20.40
C ILE A 167 -5.34 -5.79 19.83
N SER A 168 -5.08 -4.65 20.48
CA SER A 168 -4.03 -3.72 20.05
C SER A 168 -2.64 -4.36 20.10
N VAL A 169 -2.33 -5.09 21.20
CA VAL A 169 -1.05 -5.80 21.32
C VAL A 169 -0.94 -6.92 20.27
N LEU A 170 -2.00 -7.69 20.06
CA LEU A 170 -2.04 -8.73 19.00
C LEU A 170 -1.80 -8.10 17.62
N ALA A 171 -2.41 -6.96 17.31
CA ALA A 171 -2.18 -6.24 16.07
C ALA A 171 -0.71 -5.83 15.91
N HIS A 172 -0.06 -5.34 16.97
CA HIS A 172 1.36 -5.01 16.95
C HIS A 172 2.22 -6.24 16.69
N LEU A 173 1.96 -7.34 17.40
CA LEU A 173 2.73 -8.58 17.29
C LEU A 173 2.61 -9.21 15.89
N PHE A 174 1.39 -9.30 15.35
CA PHE A 174 1.19 -9.78 13.98
C PHE A 174 1.80 -8.86 12.92
N SER A 175 1.96 -7.57 13.23
CA SER A 175 2.62 -6.59 12.36
C SER A 175 4.14 -6.70 12.38
N ALA A 176 4.72 -7.15 13.47
CA ALA A 176 6.16 -7.16 13.68
C ALA A 176 6.91 -8.21 12.83
N PHE A 177 6.18 -9.11 12.16
CA PHE A 177 6.81 -10.10 11.29
C PHE A 177 7.54 -9.43 10.13
N PRO A 178 8.82 -9.76 9.87
CA PRO A 178 9.55 -9.20 8.75
C PRO A 178 8.87 -9.55 7.43
N CYS A 179 8.74 -8.54 6.55
CA CYS A 179 8.01 -8.62 5.28
C CYS A 179 8.59 -9.58 4.23
N SER A 180 9.67 -10.28 4.52
CA SER A 180 10.32 -11.16 3.57
C SER A 180 10.32 -12.59 4.10
N PRO A 181 9.39 -13.42 3.67
CA PRO A 181 9.73 -14.80 3.50
C PRO A 181 10.65 -14.83 2.28
N ARG A 182 11.94 -14.78 2.46
CA ARG A 182 12.78 -15.36 1.42
C ARG A 182 12.31 -16.82 1.33
N PRO A 183 11.83 -17.27 0.15
CA PRO A 183 11.36 -18.65 -0.01
C PRO A 183 12.43 -19.70 0.33
N THR A 184 13.63 -19.23 0.64
CA THR A 184 14.84 -20.02 0.85
C THR A 184 15.12 -20.39 2.30
N CYS A 185 14.43 -19.85 3.31
CA CYS A 185 14.81 -20.18 4.70
C CYS A 185 14.01 -21.30 5.36
N GLY A 186 12.90 -21.75 4.78
CA GLY A 186 12.10 -22.83 5.36
C GLY A 186 11.60 -22.56 6.80
N CYS A 187 11.67 -21.31 7.25
CA CYS A 187 11.23 -20.93 8.60
C CYS A 187 9.70 -20.97 8.65
N GLU A 188 9.17 -21.81 9.53
CA GLU A 188 7.75 -21.79 9.85
C GLU A 188 7.35 -20.44 10.45
N PRO A 189 6.11 -19.95 10.20
CA PRO A 189 5.63 -18.76 10.87
C PRO A 189 5.65 -18.96 12.39
N PRO A 190 6.02 -17.95 13.18
CA PRO A 190 6.18 -18.08 14.65
C PRO A 190 4.87 -18.36 15.37
N VAL A 191 3.77 -18.15 14.70
CA VAL A 191 2.43 -18.38 15.23
C VAL A 191 1.67 -19.22 14.21
N GLN A 192 0.99 -20.25 14.69
CA GLN A 192 0.15 -21.09 13.83
C GLN A 192 -0.98 -20.24 13.22
N PRO A 193 -1.32 -20.44 11.95
CA PRO A 193 -2.42 -19.73 11.29
C PRO A 193 -3.75 -19.78 12.07
N ALA A 194 -4.03 -20.91 12.73
CA ALA A 194 -5.20 -21.07 13.59
C ALA A 194 -5.27 -20.08 14.78
N MET A 195 -4.13 -19.64 15.30
CA MET A 195 -4.10 -18.61 16.36
C MET A 195 -4.45 -17.24 15.82
N TYR A 196 -4.03 -16.93 14.61
CA TYR A 196 -4.43 -15.67 13.95
C TYR A 196 -5.94 -15.68 13.67
N ASP A 197 -6.46 -16.77 13.10
CA ASP A 197 -7.89 -16.93 12.83
C ASP A 197 -8.71 -16.78 14.11
N LYS A 198 -8.28 -17.42 15.20
CA LYS A 198 -8.90 -17.28 16.51
C LYS A 198 -8.87 -15.84 17.04
N ALA A 199 -7.74 -15.13 16.92
CA ALA A 199 -7.63 -13.74 17.32
C ALA A 199 -8.57 -12.84 16.51
N VAL A 200 -8.69 -13.07 15.20
CA VAL A 200 -9.64 -12.38 14.32
C VAL A 200 -11.08 -12.64 14.76
N GLN A 201 -11.45 -13.90 14.99
CA GLN A 201 -12.81 -14.25 15.41
C GLN A 201 -13.18 -13.63 16.76
N LEU A 202 -12.32 -13.74 17.75
CA LEU A 202 -12.55 -13.12 19.08
C LEU A 202 -12.65 -11.60 18.99
N THR A 203 -11.90 -10.98 18.07
CA THR A 203 -11.99 -9.54 17.82
C THR A 203 -13.37 -9.18 17.25
N LEU A 204 -13.87 -9.94 16.27
CA LEU A 204 -15.19 -9.73 15.69
C LEU A 204 -16.30 -9.93 16.72
N ASP A 205 -16.22 -11.00 17.53
CA ASP A 205 -17.16 -11.30 18.61
C ASP A 205 -17.17 -10.16 19.65
N HIS A 206 -16.01 -9.63 19.99
CA HIS A 206 -15.91 -8.50 20.91
C HIS A 206 -16.57 -7.25 20.37
N MET A 207 -16.36 -6.94 19.10
CA MET A 207 -16.96 -5.79 18.45
C MET A 207 -18.49 -5.93 18.30
N GLU A 208 -18.98 -7.12 18.07
CA GLU A 208 -20.42 -7.39 17.97
C GLU A 208 -21.14 -7.19 19.31
N VAL A 209 -20.54 -7.66 20.40
CA VAL A 209 -21.11 -7.59 21.75
C VAL A 209 -20.93 -6.19 22.37
N ASN A 210 -19.79 -5.56 22.15
CA ASN A 210 -19.38 -4.34 22.84
C ASN A 210 -19.23 -3.12 21.91
N GLY A 211 -19.56 -3.24 20.64
CA GLY A 211 -19.37 -2.18 19.63
C GLY A 211 -20.16 -0.90 19.85
N GLN A 212 -21.06 -0.87 20.86
CA GLN A 212 -21.77 0.34 21.28
C GLN A 212 -21.08 1.05 22.45
N LEU A 213 -20.05 0.46 23.04
CA LEU A 213 -19.32 1.00 24.16
C LEU A 213 -18.08 1.77 23.67
N HIS A 214 -17.92 2.97 24.12
CA HIS A 214 -16.80 3.91 23.98
C HIS A 214 -15.52 3.38 23.31
N PHE A 215 -15.52 3.35 21.98
CA PHE A 215 -14.33 3.19 21.17
C PHE A 215 -13.65 4.53 20.99
N ASP A 216 -12.33 4.53 21.02
CA ASP A 216 -11.61 5.64 20.46
C ASP A 216 -11.12 5.32 19.02
N TRP A 217 -10.65 6.36 18.32
CA TRP A 217 -10.12 6.23 16.97
C TRP A 217 -8.90 5.30 16.89
N TRP A 218 -8.12 5.22 17.97
CA TRP A 218 -6.92 4.40 18.02
C TRP A 218 -7.24 2.92 18.16
N ASP A 219 -8.27 2.57 18.91
CA ASP A 219 -8.75 1.19 19.03
C ASP A 219 -9.16 0.65 17.67
N LEU A 220 -9.95 1.42 16.91
CA LEU A 220 -10.29 1.06 15.54
C LEU A 220 -9.06 0.94 14.64
N HIS A 221 -8.09 1.83 14.81
CA HIS A 221 -6.85 1.76 14.05
C HIS A 221 -6.13 0.42 14.25
N HIS A 222 -6.02 -0.03 15.50
CA HIS A 222 -5.37 -1.32 15.80
C HIS A 222 -6.17 -2.50 15.29
N ILE A 223 -7.52 -2.47 15.42
CA ILE A 223 -8.39 -3.49 14.84
C ILE A 223 -8.17 -3.58 13.32
N LEU A 224 -8.24 -2.46 12.62
CA LEU A 224 -7.99 -2.43 11.18
C LEU A 224 -6.55 -2.88 10.83
N CYS A 225 -5.55 -2.54 11.66
CA CYS A 225 -4.20 -3.05 11.47
C CYS A 225 -4.12 -4.57 11.56
N LEU A 226 -4.87 -5.21 12.46
CA LEU A 226 -4.94 -6.66 12.56
C LEU A 226 -5.41 -7.28 11.22
N PHE A 227 -6.45 -6.73 10.62
CA PHE A 227 -7.00 -7.20 9.34
C PHE A 227 -6.10 -6.86 8.14
N VAL A 228 -5.57 -5.63 8.08
CA VAL A 228 -4.71 -5.16 6.97
C VAL A 228 -3.40 -5.93 6.94
N LEU A 229 -2.74 -6.07 8.09
CA LEU A 229 -1.41 -6.67 8.17
C LEU A 229 -1.46 -8.18 8.04
N GLY A 230 -2.54 -8.80 8.53
CA GLY A 230 -2.80 -10.22 8.31
C GLY A 230 -2.94 -10.54 6.82
N SER A 231 -3.61 -9.69 6.05
CA SER A 231 -3.79 -9.89 4.62
C SER A 231 -2.49 -9.81 3.83
N ALA A 232 -1.57 -8.95 4.25
CA ALA A 232 -0.40 -8.62 3.45
C ALA A 232 0.75 -9.63 3.53
N ARG A 233 0.79 -10.51 4.54
CA ARG A 233 2.03 -11.24 4.86
C ARG A 233 1.90 -12.75 5.01
N HIS A 234 1.48 -13.23 6.17
CA HIS A 234 1.55 -14.66 6.50
C HIS A 234 0.19 -15.30 6.73
N PHE A 235 -0.86 -14.48 6.91
CA PHE A 235 -2.18 -14.94 7.34
C PHE A 235 -3.27 -14.64 6.32
N LYS A 236 -2.88 -14.43 5.05
CA LYS A 236 -3.81 -14.12 3.96
C LYS A 236 -4.83 -15.23 3.69
N GLU A 237 -4.39 -16.49 3.74
CA GLU A 237 -5.28 -17.62 3.52
C GLU A 237 -6.33 -17.77 4.64
N PRO A 238 -5.98 -17.78 5.94
CA PRO A 238 -6.96 -17.78 7.02
C PRO A 238 -7.94 -16.60 6.92
N LEU A 239 -7.45 -15.39 6.67
CA LEU A 239 -8.31 -14.22 6.56
C LEU A 239 -9.28 -14.33 5.39
N ALA A 240 -8.81 -14.80 4.22
CA ALA A 240 -9.65 -14.97 3.04
C ALA A 240 -10.71 -16.09 3.21
N GLN A 241 -10.47 -17.04 4.10
CA GLN A 241 -11.40 -18.12 4.44
C GLN A 241 -12.41 -17.74 5.53
N SER A 242 -12.26 -16.56 6.17
CA SER A 242 -13.18 -16.06 7.19
C SER A 242 -14.25 -15.15 6.56
N PRO A 243 -15.51 -15.63 6.33
CA PRO A 243 -16.57 -14.82 5.73
C PRO A 243 -16.91 -13.57 6.55
N ASP A 244 -16.89 -13.67 7.89
CA ASP A 244 -17.19 -12.56 8.79
C ASP A 244 -16.09 -11.51 8.75
N ALA A 245 -14.82 -11.90 8.66
CA ALA A 245 -13.71 -10.97 8.51
C ALA A 245 -13.79 -10.20 7.17
N ILE A 246 -14.11 -10.88 6.08
CA ILE A 246 -14.31 -10.22 4.78
C ILE A 246 -15.53 -9.29 4.85
N ALA A 247 -16.64 -9.72 5.43
CA ALA A 247 -17.82 -8.88 5.60
C ALA A 247 -17.51 -7.61 6.43
N PHE A 248 -16.72 -7.74 7.50
CA PHE A 248 -16.27 -6.60 8.29
C PHE A 248 -15.38 -5.63 7.49
N ILE A 249 -14.41 -6.14 6.74
CA ILE A 249 -13.57 -5.29 5.88
C ILE A 249 -14.43 -4.55 4.85
N VAL A 250 -15.41 -5.22 4.25
CA VAL A 250 -16.34 -4.61 3.30
C VAL A 250 -17.24 -3.58 3.99
N ALA A 251 -17.69 -3.86 5.22
CA ALA A 251 -18.48 -2.92 6.01
C ALA A 251 -17.74 -1.59 6.25
N CYS A 252 -16.40 -1.61 6.31
CA CYS A 252 -15.61 -0.38 6.36
C CYS A 252 -15.89 0.56 5.17
N LEU A 253 -16.18 0.02 3.98
CA LEU A 253 -16.51 0.80 2.79
C LEU A 253 -17.87 1.54 2.91
N ARG A 254 -18.74 1.07 3.80
CA ARG A 254 -20.04 1.67 4.10
C ARG A 254 -19.97 2.72 5.22
N SER A 255 -18.80 2.97 5.80
CA SER A 255 -18.63 3.97 6.85
C SER A 255 -18.87 5.39 6.32
N SER A 256 -19.48 6.28 7.13
CA SER A 256 -19.55 7.71 6.85
C SER A 256 -18.17 8.37 6.86
N CYS A 257 -17.19 7.76 7.56
CA CYS A 257 -15.82 8.25 7.62
C CYS A 257 -14.99 7.80 6.40
N PHE A 258 -14.60 8.75 5.55
CA PHE A 258 -13.83 8.46 4.33
C PHE A 258 -12.50 7.75 4.61
N ALA A 259 -11.83 8.07 5.72
CA ALA A 259 -10.58 7.41 6.09
C ALA A 259 -10.76 5.92 6.39
N ILE A 260 -11.90 5.55 6.99
CA ILE A 260 -12.23 4.13 7.24
C ILE A 260 -12.48 3.43 5.90
N ARG A 261 -13.21 4.06 4.99
CA ARG A 261 -13.45 3.52 3.65
C ARG A 261 -12.15 3.25 2.90
N CYS A 262 -11.22 4.19 2.92
CA CYS A 262 -9.91 4.02 2.30
C CYS A 262 -9.12 2.85 2.91
N ARG A 263 -9.21 2.63 4.22
CA ARG A 263 -8.55 1.50 4.88
C ARG A 263 -9.21 0.17 4.53
N GLY A 264 -10.53 0.11 4.50
CA GLY A 264 -11.27 -1.07 4.03
C GLY A 264 -10.89 -1.44 2.59
N MET A 265 -10.88 -0.47 1.68
CA MET A 265 -10.43 -0.65 0.31
C MET A 265 -9.00 -1.20 0.26
N HIS A 266 -8.06 -0.58 0.99
CA HIS A 266 -6.68 -1.05 1.02
C HIS A 266 -6.60 -2.50 1.50
N SER A 267 -7.31 -2.85 2.58
CA SER A 267 -7.28 -4.20 3.15
C SER A 267 -7.73 -5.25 2.15
N ILE A 268 -8.87 -5.04 1.50
CA ILE A 268 -9.42 -6.02 0.55
C ILE A 268 -8.56 -6.14 -0.71
N VAL A 269 -8.10 -5.01 -1.24
CA VAL A 269 -7.21 -4.96 -2.41
C VAL A 269 -5.90 -5.68 -2.11
N GLN A 270 -5.28 -5.39 -0.97
CA GLN A 270 -4.02 -5.99 -0.56
C GLN A 270 -4.15 -7.50 -0.30
N LEU A 271 -5.26 -7.94 0.29
CA LEU A 271 -5.54 -9.35 0.52
C LEU A 271 -5.49 -10.14 -0.80
N TYR A 272 -6.26 -9.72 -1.79
CA TYR A 272 -6.32 -10.42 -3.07
C TYR A 272 -5.07 -10.23 -3.93
N TYR A 273 -4.40 -9.09 -3.84
CA TYR A 273 -3.09 -8.89 -4.48
C TYR A 273 -2.05 -9.90 -4.01
N THR A 274 -2.04 -10.24 -2.72
CA THR A 274 -1.10 -11.20 -2.15
C THR A 274 -1.50 -12.66 -2.38
N LEU A 275 -2.79 -12.94 -2.52
CA LEU A 275 -3.33 -14.29 -2.75
C LEU A 275 -3.22 -14.75 -4.20
N THR A 276 -3.31 -13.83 -5.16
CA THR A 276 -3.38 -14.17 -6.57
C THR A 276 -1.96 -14.20 -7.16
N PRO A 277 -1.55 -15.31 -7.77
CA PRO A 277 -0.28 -15.34 -8.50
C PRO A 277 -0.26 -14.24 -9.57
N GLN A 278 0.85 -13.51 -9.64
CA GLN A 278 1.07 -12.54 -10.70
C GLN A 278 1.35 -13.31 -12.00
N VAL A 279 0.31 -13.56 -12.78
CA VAL A 279 0.45 -14.17 -14.09
C VAL A 279 0.84 -13.05 -15.05
N PRO A 280 1.98 -13.13 -15.76
CA PRO A 280 2.27 -12.21 -16.84
C PRO A 280 1.14 -12.28 -17.85
N HIS A 281 0.61 -11.13 -18.29
CA HIS A 281 -0.33 -11.11 -19.40
C HIS A 281 0.31 -11.79 -20.61
N GLN A 282 -0.10 -13.01 -20.88
CA GLN A 282 0.29 -13.73 -22.09
C GLN A 282 -0.61 -13.25 -23.22
N THR A 283 -0.22 -12.19 -23.88
CA THR A 283 -0.89 -11.64 -25.07
C THR A 283 -0.43 -12.34 -26.37
N THR A 284 -0.13 -13.61 -26.33
CA THR A 284 0.58 -14.26 -27.45
C THR A 284 -0.29 -15.15 -28.34
N HIS A 285 -1.60 -15.25 -28.15
CA HIS A 285 -2.37 -16.16 -28.99
C HIS A 285 -3.61 -15.50 -29.63
N THR A 286 -3.74 -15.69 -30.92
CA THR A 286 -4.95 -15.81 -31.75
C THR A 286 -5.66 -14.58 -32.32
N ILE A 287 -5.07 -13.40 -32.39
CA ILE A 287 -5.63 -12.34 -33.26
C ILE A 287 -5.45 -12.68 -34.78
N GLU A 288 -4.72 -13.74 -35.08
CA GLU A 288 -4.48 -14.19 -36.47
C GLU A 288 -5.76 -14.43 -37.27
N ASN A 289 -6.84 -14.80 -36.59
CA ASN A 289 -8.12 -15.13 -37.21
C ASN A 289 -9.14 -13.99 -37.14
N PHE A 290 -8.84 -12.85 -36.48
CA PHE A 290 -9.75 -11.72 -36.44
C PHE A 290 -9.65 -10.93 -37.73
N GLY A 291 -10.35 -11.39 -38.79
CA GLY A 291 -10.44 -10.71 -40.07
C GLY A 291 -11.62 -9.73 -40.12
N LEU A 292 -11.55 -8.81 -41.09
CA LEU A 292 -12.67 -7.88 -41.43
C LEU A 292 -13.95 -8.66 -41.87
N GLU A 293 -13.84 -9.95 -42.13
CA GLU A 293 -14.93 -10.85 -42.57
C GLU A 293 -15.55 -11.64 -41.41
N THR A 294 -15.08 -11.45 -40.15
CA THR A 294 -15.62 -12.17 -39.01
C THR A 294 -17.00 -11.61 -38.65
N GLU A 295 -18.04 -12.45 -38.72
CA GLU A 295 -19.38 -12.05 -38.24
C GLU A 295 -19.37 -11.83 -36.74
N LEU A 296 -19.55 -10.58 -36.34
CA LEU A 296 -19.65 -10.20 -34.93
C LEU A 296 -21.01 -10.60 -34.36
N PRO A 297 -21.10 -11.15 -33.16
CA PRO A 297 -22.36 -11.30 -32.44
C PRO A 297 -23.11 -9.98 -32.36
N PRO A 298 -24.46 -9.97 -32.44
CA PRO A 298 -25.25 -8.73 -32.56
C PRO A 298 -24.95 -7.67 -31.49
N LYS A 299 -24.84 -8.07 -30.24
CA LYS A 299 -24.51 -7.14 -29.13
C LYS A 299 -23.11 -6.50 -29.30
N ILE A 300 -22.12 -7.31 -29.65
CA ILE A 300 -20.73 -6.86 -29.86
C ILE A 300 -20.68 -5.93 -31.06
N SER A 301 -21.33 -6.32 -32.17
CA SER A 301 -21.45 -5.50 -33.37
C SER A 301 -22.08 -4.16 -33.09
N GLU A 302 -23.19 -4.12 -32.33
CA GLU A 302 -23.85 -2.89 -31.94
C GLU A 302 -22.92 -1.98 -31.10
N ALA A 303 -22.23 -2.53 -30.08
CA ALA A 303 -21.34 -1.76 -29.23
C ALA A 303 -20.15 -1.17 -30.00
N MET A 304 -19.50 -1.99 -30.83
CA MET A 304 -18.34 -1.58 -31.62
C MET A 304 -18.74 -0.57 -32.74
N THR A 305 -19.91 -0.76 -33.36
CA THR A 305 -20.43 0.17 -34.37
C THR A 305 -20.82 1.53 -33.75
N ARG A 306 -21.45 1.51 -32.55
CA ARG A 306 -21.80 2.72 -31.81
C ARG A 306 -20.56 3.53 -31.43
N TYR A 307 -19.45 2.87 -31.08
CA TYR A 307 -18.17 3.51 -30.79
C TYR A 307 -17.49 4.03 -32.08
N GLY A 308 -17.61 3.29 -33.16
CA GLY A 308 -16.94 3.49 -34.44
C GLY A 308 -15.95 2.33 -34.69
N LEU A 309 -16.29 1.43 -35.59
CA LEU A 309 -15.47 0.23 -35.89
C LEU A 309 -14.02 0.56 -36.20
N ASP A 310 -13.78 1.62 -36.97
CA ASP A 310 -12.46 2.09 -37.37
C ASP A 310 -11.59 2.58 -36.19
N LYS A 311 -12.20 2.83 -35.04
CA LYS A 311 -11.55 3.28 -33.78
C LYS A 311 -11.36 2.13 -32.78
N CYS A 312 -11.95 0.97 -33.06
CA CYS A 312 -11.79 -0.20 -32.20
C CYS A 312 -10.39 -0.80 -32.34
N VAL A 313 -9.86 -1.35 -31.22
CA VAL A 313 -8.49 -1.88 -31.16
C VAL A 313 -8.33 -3.08 -32.09
N SER A 314 -9.26 -4.01 -32.10
CA SER A 314 -9.25 -5.21 -32.95
C SER A 314 -9.23 -4.86 -34.45
N TYR A 315 -10.03 -3.87 -34.87
CA TYR A 315 -10.04 -3.40 -36.24
C TYR A 315 -8.73 -2.72 -36.63
N ALA A 316 -8.23 -1.81 -35.78
CA ALA A 316 -6.94 -1.15 -35.98
C ALA A 316 -5.81 -2.18 -36.08
N LEU A 317 -5.83 -3.22 -35.24
CA LEU A 317 -4.83 -4.28 -35.23
C LEU A 317 -4.89 -5.15 -36.49
N SER A 318 -6.07 -5.53 -36.96
CA SER A 318 -6.24 -6.29 -38.21
C SER A 318 -5.67 -5.52 -39.42
N LYS A 319 -5.96 -4.23 -39.50
CA LYS A 319 -5.42 -3.34 -40.55
C LYS A 319 -3.90 -3.21 -40.45
N LEU A 320 -3.37 -3.02 -39.24
CA LEU A 320 -1.95 -2.94 -38.96
C LEU A 320 -1.20 -4.21 -39.38
N LEU A 321 -1.75 -5.39 -39.09
CA LEU A 321 -1.16 -6.67 -39.48
C LEU A 321 -1.06 -6.79 -41.01
N GLY A 322 -2.07 -6.34 -41.76
CA GLY A 322 -2.04 -6.27 -43.21
C GLY A 322 -0.87 -5.41 -43.74
N VAL A 323 -0.75 -4.19 -43.20
CA VAL A 323 0.31 -3.24 -43.57
C VAL A 323 1.71 -3.81 -43.28
N VAL A 324 1.90 -4.39 -42.09
CA VAL A 324 3.20 -4.98 -41.68
C VAL A 324 3.55 -6.19 -42.58
N LYS A 325 2.56 -7.03 -42.90
CA LYS A 325 2.74 -8.18 -43.79
C LYS A 325 3.19 -7.74 -45.19
N GLU A 326 2.50 -6.76 -45.76
CA GLU A 326 2.86 -6.22 -47.08
C GLU A 326 4.27 -5.63 -47.08
N ALA A 327 4.61 -4.80 -46.12
CA ALA A 327 5.94 -4.21 -45.97
C ALA A 327 7.05 -5.27 -45.83
N ALA A 328 6.78 -6.33 -45.07
CA ALA A 328 7.72 -7.45 -44.93
C ALA A 328 7.93 -8.22 -46.25
N ILE A 329 6.84 -8.45 -47.01
CA ILE A 329 6.93 -9.10 -48.34
C ILE A 329 7.71 -8.24 -49.35
N GLU A 330 7.47 -6.93 -49.34
CA GLU A 330 8.19 -5.99 -50.19
C GLU A 330 9.68 -5.95 -49.84
N CYS A 331 10.03 -5.81 -48.56
CA CYS A 331 11.42 -5.82 -48.13
C CYS A 331 12.19 -7.11 -48.50
N ARG A 332 11.49 -8.24 -48.58
CA ARG A 332 12.09 -9.49 -49.09
C ARG A 332 12.46 -9.41 -50.55
N LYS A 333 11.75 -8.62 -51.36
CA LYS A 333 11.99 -8.49 -52.81
C LYS A 333 13.07 -7.47 -53.12
N ASP A 334 13.02 -6.31 -52.43
CA ASP A 334 13.88 -5.17 -52.75
C ASP A 334 15.03 -4.95 -51.75
N GLY A 335 15.00 -5.58 -50.59
CA GLY A 335 16.01 -5.43 -49.54
C GLY A 335 15.96 -4.10 -48.78
N ASP A 336 14.89 -3.31 -48.94
CA ASP A 336 14.77 -1.97 -48.35
C ASP A 336 14.39 -2.01 -46.87
N LEU A 337 15.41 -2.08 -46.01
CA LEU A 337 15.29 -2.04 -44.55
C LEU A 337 14.82 -0.67 -44.05
N ILE A 338 15.02 0.42 -44.80
CA ILE A 338 14.60 1.76 -44.42
C ILE A 338 13.10 1.86 -44.54
N LYS A 339 12.54 1.45 -45.67
CA LYS A 339 11.09 1.41 -45.86
C LYS A 339 10.38 0.54 -44.83
N LEU A 340 10.91 -0.69 -44.61
CA LEU A 340 10.38 -1.58 -43.57
C LEU A 340 10.46 -0.95 -42.19
N GLY A 341 11.63 -0.40 -41.83
CA GLY A 341 11.84 0.22 -40.51
C GLY A 341 10.90 1.39 -40.25
N LYS A 342 10.69 2.26 -41.25
CA LYS A 342 9.73 3.38 -41.15
C LYS A 342 8.31 2.89 -40.95
N THR A 343 7.87 1.94 -41.76
CA THR A 343 6.53 1.35 -41.64
C THR A 343 6.34 0.73 -40.23
N LEU A 344 7.32 -0.04 -39.72
CA LEU A 344 7.22 -0.64 -38.39
C LEU A 344 7.16 0.39 -37.29
N ALA A 345 7.99 1.44 -37.33
CA ALA A 345 7.99 2.49 -36.34
C ALA A 345 6.63 3.22 -36.30
N GLU A 346 6.05 3.53 -37.47
CA GLU A 346 4.72 4.13 -37.57
C GLU A 346 3.64 3.21 -36.98
N GLN A 347 3.68 1.92 -37.27
CA GLN A 347 2.68 0.96 -36.78
C GLN A 347 2.80 0.73 -35.27
N PHE A 348 4.00 0.78 -34.68
CA PHE A 348 4.21 0.68 -33.23
C PHE A 348 3.59 1.84 -32.43
N LEU A 349 3.39 2.98 -33.05
CA LEU A 349 2.66 4.10 -32.44
C LEU A 349 1.14 3.86 -32.38
N LEU A 350 0.62 2.91 -33.17
CA LEU A 350 -0.81 2.60 -33.22
C LEU A 350 -1.22 1.46 -32.28
N SER A 351 -0.31 0.55 -31.95
CA SER A 351 -0.59 -0.57 -31.04
C SER A 351 0.67 -1.25 -30.55
N ASP A 352 0.72 -1.60 -29.24
CA ASP A 352 1.75 -2.49 -28.66
C ASP A 352 1.47 -3.99 -28.92
N MET A 353 0.28 -4.27 -29.43
CA MET A 353 -0.20 -5.64 -29.61
C MET A 353 0.32 -6.30 -30.89
N LEU A 354 1.30 -5.71 -31.56
CA LEU A 354 1.96 -6.41 -32.68
C LEU A 354 2.54 -7.73 -32.17
N PRO A 355 1.93 -8.86 -32.51
CA PRO A 355 2.38 -10.14 -32.00
C PRO A 355 3.75 -10.45 -32.60
N CYS A 356 4.75 -10.52 -31.78
CA CYS A 356 6.09 -10.92 -32.21
C CYS A 356 6.17 -12.35 -32.70
N GLY A 357 5.13 -13.15 -32.47
CA GLY A 357 4.98 -14.52 -32.96
C GLY A 357 4.37 -14.63 -34.33
N LEU A 358 3.42 -13.76 -34.66
CA LEU A 358 2.61 -13.87 -35.89
C LEU A 358 3.37 -13.76 -37.19
N VAL A 359 4.38 -12.91 -37.21
CA VAL A 359 5.17 -12.71 -38.41
C VAL A 359 6.21 -13.81 -38.62
N CYS A 360 6.39 -14.74 -37.69
CA CYS A 360 7.23 -15.92 -37.86
C CYS A 360 6.68 -16.84 -38.93
N ALA A 361 5.36 -17.02 -38.99
CA ALA A 361 4.75 -17.92 -39.98
C ALA A 361 4.94 -17.45 -41.44
N TYR A 362 4.91 -16.14 -41.65
CA TYR A 362 5.03 -15.58 -42.99
C TYR A 362 6.47 -15.56 -43.56
N PHE A 363 7.48 -15.64 -42.65
CA PHE A 363 8.87 -15.75 -43.12
C PHE A 363 9.33 -17.19 -43.35
N VAL A 364 8.58 -18.20 -42.91
CA VAL A 364 8.98 -19.61 -42.96
C VAL A 364 8.24 -20.42 -44.02
N ASN A 365 7.04 -20.04 -44.45
CA ASN A 365 6.27 -20.84 -45.43
C ASN A 365 6.47 -20.39 -46.86
N GLU A 366 7.33 -21.12 -47.57
CA GLU A 366 7.02 -21.93 -48.72
C GLU A 366 6.46 -21.19 -49.94
N ASP A 367 7.25 -20.24 -50.47
CA ASP A 367 7.29 -20.16 -51.92
C ASP A 367 8.72 -20.48 -52.40
N PRO A 368 8.94 -21.61 -53.07
CA PRO A 368 10.27 -22.03 -53.50
C PRO A 368 10.84 -21.17 -54.64
N VAL A 369 10.16 -20.10 -55.03
CA VAL A 369 10.52 -19.30 -56.22
C VAL A 369 11.32 -18.03 -55.87
N VAL A 370 11.45 -17.61 -54.63
CA VAL A 370 12.27 -16.43 -54.28
C VAL A 370 13.55 -16.88 -53.56
N SER A 371 14.54 -17.22 -54.31
CA SER A 371 15.90 -17.60 -53.90
C SER A 371 16.77 -16.40 -53.54
N THR A 372 16.27 -15.43 -52.82
CA THR A 372 17.14 -14.38 -52.26
C THR A 372 17.13 -14.49 -50.76
N SER A 373 18.33 -14.61 -50.15
CA SER A 373 18.49 -14.54 -48.69
C SER A 373 17.86 -13.26 -48.21
N PRO A 374 17.00 -13.32 -47.16
CA PRO A 374 16.43 -12.10 -46.63
C PRO A 374 17.55 -11.16 -46.19
N PRO A 375 17.36 -9.84 -46.29
CA PRO A 375 18.38 -8.85 -45.94
C PRO A 375 18.72 -8.82 -44.44
N PHE A 376 18.10 -9.69 -43.63
CA PHE A 376 18.32 -9.84 -42.21
C PHE A 376 18.53 -11.32 -41.84
N THR A 377 19.29 -11.56 -40.76
CA THR A 377 19.73 -12.90 -40.35
C THR A 377 18.70 -13.68 -39.55
N GLY A 378 17.64 -13.02 -39.07
CA GLY A 378 16.61 -13.59 -38.18
C GLY A 378 15.45 -14.22 -38.93
N ARG A 379 14.76 -15.16 -38.26
CA ARG A 379 13.55 -15.81 -38.76
C ARG A 379 12.25 -15.11 -38.32
N ARG A 380 12.33 -14.22 -37.35
CA ARG A 380 11.17 -13.50 -36.78
C ARG A 380 11.27 -12.01 -37.09
N LEU A 381 10.14 -11.31 -37.19
CA LEU A 381 10.11 -9.86 -37.39
C LEU A 381 10.92 -9.12 -36.35
N VAL A 382 10.85 -9.55 -35.08
CA VAL A 382 11.60 -8.94 -33.99
C VAL A 382 13.11 -8.97 -34.25
N ASP A 383 13.62 -9.99 -34.94
CA ASP A 383 15.04 -10.15 -35.21
C ASP A 383 15.56 -9.14 -36.25
N CYS A 384 14.69 -8.56 -37.10
CA CYS A 384 15.08 -7.52 -38.05
C CYS A 384 15.05 -6.09 -37.46
N LEU A 385 14.42 -5.87 -36.32
CA LEU A 385 14.30 -4.52 -35.73
C LEU A 385 15.66 -3.82 -35.52
N PRO A 386 16.72 -4.47 -34.99
CA PRO A 386 18.02 -3.82 -34.84
C PRO A 386 18.68 -3.43 -36.15
N GLU A 387 18.43 -4.18 -37.22
CA GLU A 387 19.00 -3.91 -38.56
C GLU A 387 18.26 -2.74 -39.21
N CYS A 388 16.94 -2.72 -39.12
CA CYS A 388 16.12 -1.57 -39.51
C CYS A 388 16.51 -0.31 -38.73
N ALA A 389 16.65 -0.40 -37.39
CA ALA A 389 17.07 0.72 -36.55
C ALA A 389 18.44 1.28 -36.97
N ARG A 390 19.38 0.41 -37.31
CA ARG A 390 20.69 0.82 -37.83
C ARG A 390 20.58 1.53 -39.20
N ALA A 391 19.75 1.01 -40.09
CA ALA A 391 19.49 1.64 -41.39
C ALA A 391 18.82 3.02 -41.24
N MET A 392 17.84 3.15 -40.30
CA MET A 392 17.19 4.43 -40.00
C MET A 392 18.18 5.46 -39.47
N ARG A 393 19.07 5.07 -38.55
CA ARG A 393 20.14 5.96 -38.04
C ARG A 393 21.08 6.45 -39.12
N ALA A 394 21.40 5.61 -40.09
CA ALA A 394 22.22 5.99 -41.25
C ALA A 394 21.55 7.09 -42.10
N GLN A 395 20.24 7.21 -42.04
CA GLN A 395 19.44 8.27 -42.67
C GLN A 395 19.14 9.47 -41.73
N ASN A 396 19.74 9.51 -40.53
CA ASN A 396 19.48 10.47 -39.46
C ASN A 396 18.05 10.44 -38.92
N ASP A 397 17.29 9.39 -39.16
CA ASP A 397 15.98 9.17 -38.54
C ASP A 397 16.15 8.46 -37.19
N HIS A 398 16.58 9.21 -36.20
CA HIS A 398 16.90 8.69 -34.88
C HIS A 398 15.65 8.30 -34.08
N ASP A 399 14.51 8.97 -34.30
CA ASP A 399 13.29 8.70 -33.53
C ASP A 399 12.66 7.38 -33.94
N ALA A 400 12.52 7.12 -35.25
CA ALA A 400 12.08 5.82 -35.71
C ALA A 400 13.04 4.69 -35.28
N ALA A 401 14.35 4.92 -35.34
CA ALA A 401 15.34 3.96 -34.86
C ALA A 401 15.18 3.65 -33.36
N ASP A 402 14.95 4.64 -32.51
CA ASP A 402 14.80 4.45 -31.06
C ASP A 402 13.46 3.79 -30.70
N ILE A 403 12.40 4.03 -31.48
CA ILE A 403 11.13 3.28 -31.37
C ILE A 403 11.40 1.79 -31.63
N LEU A 404 12.09 1.45 -32.71
CA LEU A 404 12.40 0.07 -33.06
C LEU A 404 13.28 -0.62 -31.99
N ASP A 405 14.33 0.04 -31.54
CA ASP A 405 15.21 -0.49 -30.47
C ASP A 405 14.49 -0.65 -29.15
N THR A 406 13.59 0.25 -28.81
CA THR A 406 12.76 0.16 -27.61
C THR A 406 11.87 -1.08 -27.67
N HIS A 407 11.19 -1.30 -28.79
CA HIS A 407 10.38 -2.51 -29.01
C HIS A 407 11.21 -3.78 -28.98
N TYR A 408 12.36 -3.81 -29.66
CA TYR A 408 13.28 -4.93 -29.61
C TYR A 408 13.69 -5.27 -28.17
N CYS A 409 14.18 -4.28 -27.43
CA CYS A 409 14.61 -4.45 -26.05
C CYS A 409 13.46 -4.95 -25.16
N ALA A 410 12.27 -4.37 -25.29
CA ALA A 410 11.10 -4.77 -24.51
C ALA A 410 10.73 -6.24 -24.76
N ARG A 411 10.75 -6.68 -26.04
CA ARG A 411 10.42 -8.04 -26.42
C ARG A 411 11.49 -9.07 -26.05
N MET A 412 12.73 -8.65 -25.99
CA MET A 412 13.84 -9.50 -25.54
C MET A 412 13.97 -9.51 -23.98
N GLY A 413 13.03 -8.92 -23.26
CA GLY A 413 13.09 -8.83 -21.79
C GLY A 413 14.17 -7.89 -21.26
N ASN A 414 14.82 -7.13 -22.16
CA ASN A 414 15.85 -6.15 -21.78
C ASN A 414 15.23 -4.80 -21.39
N ARG A 415 14.59 -4.76 -20.22
CA ARG A 415 13.94 -3.56 -19.71
C ARG A 415 14.89 -2.36 -19.63
N LYS A 416 16.12 -2.59 -19.15
CA LYS A 416 17.12 -1.51 -19.03
C LYS A 416 17.49 -0.92 -20.39
N GLY A 417 17.59 -1.75 -21.43
CA GLY A 417 17.83 -1.28 -22.78
C GLY A 417 16.68 -0.43 -23.32
N ALA A 418 15.44 -0.86 -23.10
CA ALA A 418 14.26 -0.09 -23.49
C ALA A 418 14.20 1.27 -22.78
N ASP A 419 14.44 1.30 -21.45
CA ASP A 419 14.48 2.54 -20.67
C ASP A 419 15.58 3.49 -21.16
N HIS A 420 16.75 2.96 -21.50
CA HIS A 420 17.86 3.78 -22.02
C HIS A 420 17.54 4.40 -23.38
N ALA A 421 16.97 3.62 -24.30
CA ALA A 421 16.52 4.12 -25.60
C ALA A 421 15.43 5.18 -25.46
N ALA A 422 14.45 4.95 -24.58
CA ALA A 422 13.38 5.92 -24.31
C ALA A 422 13.93 7.22 -23.71
N LEU A 423 14.86 7.16 -22.75
CA LEU A 423 15.50 8.36 -22.21
C LEU A 423 16.28 9.15 -23.25
N ALA A 424 17.00 8.46 -24.15
CA ALA A 424 17.69 9.12 -25.27
C ALA A 424 16.69 9.82 -26.20
N GLY A 425 15.55 9.16 -26.50
CA GLY A 425 14.45 9.75 -27.26
C GLY A 425 13.86 11.01 -26.60
N ILE A 426 13.57 10.97 -25.30
CA ILE A 426 13.07 12.13 -24.52
C ILE A 426 14.04 13.31 -24.56
N LEU A 427 15.36 13.04 -24.48
CA LEU A 427 16.37 14.10 -24.51
C LEU A 427 16.47 14.76 -25.89
N ARG A 428 16.19 14.03 -26.96
CA ARG A 428 16.25 14.53 -28.33
C ARG A 428 14.93 15.21 -28.74
N ASP A 429 13.81 14.57 -28.49
CA ASP A 429 12.47 15.08 -28.77
C ASP A 429 11.57 14.96 -27.53
N PRO A 430 11.57 15.99 -26.66
CA PRO A 430 10.69 16.02 -25.49
C PRO A 430 9.19 16.08 -25.81
N GLY A 431 8.81 16.32 -27.07
CA GLY A 431 7.41 16.37 -27.53
C GLY A 431 6.84 15.00 -27.91
N ASN A 432 7.65 13.95 -27.97
CA ASN A 432 7.20 12.64 -28.43
C ASN A 432 6.62 11.78 -27.27
N PRO A 433 5.29 11.55 -27.26
CA PRO A 433 4.62 10.85 -26.16
C PRO A 433 5.01 9.37 -26.03
N PHE A 434 5.50 8.74 -27.10
CA PHE A 434 5.89 7.33 -27.11
C PHE A 434 6.95 7.02 -26.04
N PHE A 435 7.99 7.83 -25.94
CA PHE A 435 9.08 7.57 -25.01
C PHE A 435 8.65 7.74 -23.55
N TYR A 436 7.74 8.67 -23.25
CA TYR A 436 7.12 8.81 -21.93
C TYR A 436 6.24 7.60 -21.58
N TRP A 437 5.46 7.10 -22.55
CA TRP A 437 4.68 5.89 -22.38
C TRP A 437 5.56 4.68 -22.01
N VAL A 438 6.68 4.47 -22.70
CA VAL A 438 7.63 3.41 -22.35
C VAL A 438 8.11 3.52 -20.91
N MET A 439 8.44 4.73 -20.47
CA MET A 439 8.87 4.99 -19.11
C MET A 439 7.75 4.80 -18.07
N ALA A 440 6.50 5.09 -18.43
CA ALA A 440 5.35 4.94 -17.56
C ALA A 440 4.97 3.47 -17.26
N ARG A 441 5.34 2.52 -18.14
CA ARG A 441 5.03 1.08 -17.98
C ARG A 441 5.70 0.39 -16.78
N LYS A 442 6.53 1.10 -16.01
CA LYS A 442 7.24 0.54 -14.85
C LYS A 442 6.34 0.20 -13.68
N LEU A 443 5.21 0.87 -13.53
CA LEU A 443 4.30 0.78 -12.38
C LEU A 443 5.00 1.06 -11.03
N ASP A 444 6.03 1.90 -11.05
CA ASP A 444 6.74 2.37 -9.88
C ASP A 444 6.41 3.85 -9.56
N ALA A 445 7.10 4.43 -8.58
CA ALA A 445 6.87 5.83 -8.17
C ALA A 445 7.08 6.85 -9.30
N SER A 446 7.88 6.51 -10.32
CA SER A 446 8.15 7.42 -11.44
C SER A 446 7.07 7.37 -12.53
N THR A 447 6.23 6.33 -12.54
CA THR A 447 5.16 6.14 -13.54
C THR A 447 4.24 7.35 -13.66
N ILE A 448 3.82 7.91 -12.51
CA ILE A 448 2.91 9.06 -12.49
C ILE A 448 3.53 10.26 -13.19
N ILE A 449 4.81 10.54 -12.89
CA ILE A 449 5.55 11.67 -13.47
C ILE A 449 5.74 11.49 -14.98
N TRP A 450 6.10 10.29 -15.41
CA TRP A 450 6.31 10.02 -16.83
C TRP A 450 5.00 10.07 -17.63
N ALA A 451 3.93 9.49 -17.10
CA ALA A 451 2.62 9.55 -17.73
C ALA A 451 2.08 10.98 -17.81
N GLU A 452 2.27 11.78 -16.76
CA GLU A 452 1.87 13.19 -16.74
C GLU A 452 2.57 13.98 -17.85
N LYS A 453 3.89 13.85 -17.99
CA LYS A 453 4.65 14.45 -19.07
C LYS A 453 4.24 13.97 -20.46
N GLY A 454 3.93 12.68 -20.60
CA GLY A 454 3.44 12.14 -21.86
C GLY A 454 2.08 12.70 -22.25
N LEU A 455 1.20 12.94 -21.27
CA LEU A 455 -0.12 13.59 -21.49
C LEU A 455 -0.04 15.10 -21.73
N GLU A 456 1.07 15.76 -21.42
CA GLU A 456 1.34 17.16 -21.77
C GLU A 456 1.82 17.34 -23.23
N CYS A 457 2.18 16.24 -23.92
CA CYS A 457 2.59 16.30 -25.32
C CYS A 457 1.42 16.66 -26.23
N THR A 458 1.73 17.25 -27.39
CA THR A 458 0.76 17.46 -28.47
C THR A 458 0.66 16.18 -29.35
N ASP A 459 -0.46 16.03 -30.05
CA ASP A 459 -0.66 14.98 -31.06
C ASP A 459 -0.43 13.56 -30.54
N ILE A 460 -0.96 13.26 -29.35
CA ILE A 460 -0.83 11.94 -28.74
C ILE A 460 -1.65 10.92 -29.53
N PRO A 461 -1.03 9.84 -30.05
CA PRO A 461 -1.77 8.74 -30.67
C PRO A 461 -2.83 8.17 -29.69
N PRO A 462 -4.06 7.85 -30.16
CA PRO A 462 -5.14 7.38 -29.28
C PRO A 462 -4.73 6.19 -28.39
N TYR A 463 -3.98 5.25 -28.94
CA TYR A 463 -3.50 4.11 -28.18
C TYR A 463 -2.61 4.54 -27.00
N ILE A 464 -1.61 5.40 -27.24
CA ILE A 464 -0.70 5.91 -26.22
C ILE A 464 -1.46 6.75 -25.19
N PHE A 465 -2.47 7.51 -25.61
CA PHE A 465 -3.33 8.29 -24.73
C PHE A 465 -4.04 7.40 -23.70
N TRP A 466 -4.68 6.31 -24.14
CA TRP A 466 -5.34 5.36 -23.23
C TRP A 466 -4.34 4.67 -22.30
N GLU A 467 -3.21 4.26 -22.79
CA GLU A 467 -2.15 3.62 -22.02
C GLU A 467 -1.58 4.55 -20.93
N LEU A 468 -1.32 5.82 -21.25
CA LEU A 468 -0.81 6.79 -20.28
C LEU A 468 -1.81 7.02 -19.14
N HIS A 469 -3.11 7.17 -19.45
CA HIS A 469 -4.15 7.27 -18.43
C HIS A 469 -4.24 5.98 -17.59
N TYR A 470 -4.19 4.81 -18.23
CA TYR A 470 -4.25 3.53 -17.51
C TYR A 470 -3.09 3.36 -16.53
N TYR A 471 -1.85 3.53 -16.99
CA TYR A 471 -0.68 3.36 -16.12
C TYR A 471 -0.63 4.42 -15.01
N ARG A 472 -0.99 5.67 -15.30
CA ARG A 472 -1.06 6.71 -14.27
C ARG A 472 -2.14 6.41 -13.25
N GLY A 473 -3.33 6.04 -13.69
CA GLY A 473 -4.44 5.65 -12.81
C GLY A 473 -4.10 4.47 -11.90
N CYS A 474 -3.52 3.40 -12.46
CA CYS A 474 -3.08 2.22 -11.69
C CYS A 474 -2.00 2.56 -10.66
N ALA A 475 -0.97 3.31 -11.06
CA ALA A 475 0.10 3.72 -10.15
C ALA A 475 -0.45 4.65 -9.06
N ALA A 476 -1.26 5.63 -9.41
CA ALA A 476 -1.87 6.56 -8.47
C ALA A 476 -2.76 5.83 -7.45
N MET A 477 -3.59 4.87 -7.87
CA MET A 477 -4.38 4.02 -6.97
C MET A 477 -3.48 3.24 -6.01
N THR A 478 -2.42 2.62 -6.51
CA THR A 478 -1.48 1.82 -5.70
C THR A 478 -0.79 2.68 -4.64
N PHE A 479 -0.31 3.87 -5.01
CA PHE A 479 0.32 4.79 -4.07
C PHE A 479 -0.67 5.38 -3.07
N ALA A 480 -1.87 5.77 -3.52
CA ALA A 480 -2.90 6.28 -2.64
C ALA A 480 -3.28 5.25 -1.57
N THR A 481 -3.60 4.03 -1.97
CA THR A 481 -4.00 2.96 -1.04
C THR A 481 -2.90 2.64 -0.04
N GLY A 482 -1.65 2.52 -0.50
CA GLY A 482 -0.50 2.25 0.36
C GLY A 482 -0.24 3.36 1.39
N GLN A 483 -0.41 4.63 1.02
CA GLN A 483 -0.22 5.76 1.93
C GLN A 483 -1.39 5.93 2.89
N LEU A 484 -2.63 5.81 2.42
CA LEU A 484 -3.83 6.00 3.23
C LEU A 484 -3.97 4.96 4.35
N SER A 485 -3.37 3.77 4.19
CA SER A 485 -3.37 2.73 5.24
C SER A 485 -2.54 3.10 6.47
N HIS A 486 -1.52 3.93 6.31
CA HIS A 486 -0.55 4.27 7.36
C HIS A 486 -0.56 5.77 7.74
N ALA A 487 -1.08 6.63 6.88
CA ALA A 487 -1.04 8.07 7.11
C ALA A 487 -2.01 8.48 8.24
N LEU A 488 -1.49 9.30 9.15
CA LEU A 488 -2.35 10.06 10.05
C LEU A 488 -3.11 11.11 9.22
N GLN A 489 -4.40 11.24 9.48
CA GLN A 489 -5.22 12.31 8.91
C GLN A 489 -4.54 13.66 9.18
N TYR A 490 -4.66 14.60 8.23
CA TYR A 490 -4.04 15.95 8.27
C TYR A 490 -2.51 15.96 8.18
N SER A 491 -1.89 14.86 7.84
CA SER A 491 -0.48 14.90 7.46
C SER A 491 -0.36 15.30 5.98
N PRO A 492 0.73 15.94 5.57
CA PRO A 492 1.00 16.18 4.15
C PRO A 492 1.02 14.91 3.29
N ILE A 493 1.21 13.74 3.95
CA ILE A 493 1.14 12.43 3.32
C ILE A 493 -0.31 12.07 2.99
N TRP A 494 -1.25 12.38 3.89
CA TRP A 494 -2.68 12.19 3.66
C TRP A 494 -3.17 13.02 2.49
N ASP A 495 -2.88 14.32 2.47
CA ASP A 495 -3.30 15.23 1.38
C ASP A 495 -2.76 14.76 0.02
N LYS A 496 -1.50 14.32 0.00
CA LYS A 496 -0.88 13.77 -1.20
C LYS A 496 -1.55 12.46 -1.64
N ALA A 497 -1.90 11.59 -0.71
CA ALA A 497 -2.57 10.33 -1.00
C ALA A 497 -3.98 10.57 -1.56
N ILE A 498 -4.72 11.55 -1.04
CA ILE A 498 -6.03 11.95 -1.57
C ILE A 498 -5.89 12.52 -2.99
N ALA A 499 -4.86 13.33 -3.26
CA ALA A 499 -4.60 13.82 -4.61
C ALA A 499 -4.31 12.67 -5.61
N TYR A 500 -3.56 11.65 -5.19
CA TYR A 500 -3.36 10.45 -6.01
C TYR A 500 -4.67 9.66 -6.23
N LEU A 501 -5.49 9.52 -5.18
CA LEU A 501 -6.78 8.82 -5.32
C LEU A 501 -7.70 9.52 -6.31
N LYS A 502 -7.74 10.86 -6.26
CA LYS A 502 -8.47 11.71 -7.20
C LYS A 502 -7.97 11.53 -8.63
N THR A 503 -6.64 11.53 -8.83
CA THR A 503 -6.02 11.27 -10.13
C THR A 503 -6.40 9.89 -10.66
N ALA A 504 -6.33 8.85 -9.81
CA ALA A 504 -6.71 7.48 -10.18
C ALA A 504 -8.17 7.39 -10.62
N PHE A 505 -9.07 7.98 -9.85
CA PHE A 505 -10.50 8.00 -10.16
C PHE A 505 -10.78 8.69 -11.50
N HIS A 506 -10.17 9.86 -11.74
CA HIS A 506 -10.32 10.62 -12.98
C HIS A 506 -9.79 9.83 -14.20
N ASP A 507 -8.58 9.29 -14.12
CA ASP A 507 -7.96 8.56 -15.24
C ASP A 507 -8.74 7.31 -15.62
N LEU A 508 -9.15 6.52 -14.62
CA LEU A 508 -9.94 5.31 -14.86
C LEU A 508 -11.34 5.65 -15.41
N ARG A 509 -11.95 6.76 -14.96
CA ARG A 509 -13.21 7.28 -15.52
C ARG A 509 -13.07 7.60 -17.00
N ILE A 510 -11.99 8.30 -17.40
CA ILE A 510 -11.72 8.61 -18.81
C ILE A 510 -11.66 7.34 -19.66
N ILE A 511 -11.00 6.29 -19.15
CA ILE A 511 -10.91 5.00 -19.85
C ILE A 511 -12.29 4.36 -19.98
N VAL A 512 -12.99 4.20 -18.87
CA VAL A 512 -14.29 3.51 -18.81
C VAL A 512 -15.33 4.20 -19.69
N GLU A 513 -15.33 5.56 -19.73
CA GLU A 513 -16.30 6.33 -20.50
C GLU A 513 -15.92 6.52 -21.98
N ARG A 514 -14.64 6.50 -22.33
CA ARG A 514 -14.19 6.99 -23.63
C ARG A 514 -13.31 6.05 -24.42
N ALA A 515 -12.67 5.05 -23.80
CA ALA A 515 -11.83 4.12 -24.53
C ALA A 515 -12.67 3.12 -25.34
N PRO A 516 -12.09 2.49 -26.39
CA PRO A 516 -12.79 1.49 -27.18
C PRO A 516 -13.33 0.33 -26.33
N PRO A 517 -14.49 -0.25 -26.63
CA PRO A 517 -15.08 -1.34 -25.85
C PRO A 517 -14.20 -2.60 -25.83
N ASP A 518 -13.34 -2.77 -26.83
CA ASP A 518 -12.36 -3.84 -26.98
C ASP A 518 -10.94 -3.44 -26.50
N TYR A 519 -10.83 -2.37 -25.72
CA TYR A 519 -9.54 -1.95 -25.16
C TYR A 519 -9.00 -3.02 -24.21
N GLN A 520 -7.75 -3.44 -24.41
CA GLN A 520 -7.15 -4.58 -23.71
C GLN A 520 -7.19 -4.53 -22.16
N TYR A 521 -7.19 -3.34 -21.57
CA TYR A 521 -7.25 -3.15 -20.13
C TYR A 521 -8.63 -2.69 -19.62
N MET A 522 -9.67 -2.75 -20.45
CA MET A 522 -11.01 -2.26 -20.08
C MET A 522 -11.56 -2.99 -18.84
N LEU A 523 -11.41 -4.32 -18.77
CA LEU A 523 -11.87 -5.11 -17.61
C LEU A 523 -11.12 -4.70 -16.33
N ASP A 524 -9.79 -4.57 -16.37
CA ASP A 524 -9.01 -4.14 -15.20
C ASP A 524 -9.34 -2.70 -14.78
N ALA A 525 -9.56 -1.81 -15.77
CA ALA A 525 -9.96 -0.42 -15.51
C ALA A 525 -11.35 -0.35 -14.88
N LEU A 526 -12.32 -1.15 -15.35
CA LEU A 526 -13.66 -1.27 -14.76
C LEU A 526 -13.62 -1.81 -13.34
N ASP A 527 -12.86 -2.88 -13.08
CA ASP A 527 -12.69 -3.42 -11.73
C ASP A 527 -12.19 -2.36 -10.76
N ARG A 528 -11.14 -1.61 -11.13
CA ARG A 528 -10.57 -0.54 -10.31
C ARG A 528 -11.52 0.64 -10.14
N TYR A 529 -12.18 1.05 -11.21
CA TYR A 529 -13.11 2.17 -11.19
C TYR A 529 -14.33 1.87 -10.31
N ILE A 530 -14.88 0.65 -10.37
CA ILE A 530 -15.97 0.19 -9.50
C ILE A 530 -15.51 0.21 -8.03
N ILE A 531 -14.35 -0.37 -7.69
CA ILE A 531 -13.83 -0.36 -6.32
C ILE A 531 -13.63 1.06 -5.80
N LEU A 532 -13.08 1.96 -6.60
CA LEU A 532 -12.92 3.36 -6.23
C LEU A 532 -14.27 4.05 -6.07
N GLY A 533 -15.22 3.81 -6.96
CA GLY A 533 -16.59 4.32 -6.89
C GLY A 533 -17.29 3.91 -5.59
N LEU A 534 -17.23 2.63 -5.25
CA LEU A 534 -17.78 2.10 -3.99
C LEU A 534 -17.11 2.76 -2.76
N THR A 535 -15.81 2.99 -2.81
CA THR A 535 -15.07 3.64 -1.72
C THR A 535 -15.44 5.12 -1.59
N VAL A 536 -15.64 5.81 -2.70
CA VAL A 536 -15.94 7.25 -2.71
C VAL A 536 -17.40 7.50 -2.34
N ALA A 537 -18.34 6.75 -2.89
CA ALA A 537 -19.76 6.92 -2.63
C ALA A 537 -20.18 6.40 -1.22
N GLY A 538 -19.66 5.24 -0.80
CA GLY A 538 -19.90 4.72 0.55
C GLY A 538 -21.38 4.57 0.88
N LEU A 539 -21.88 5.33 1.87
CA LEU A 539 -23.28 5.28 2.34
C LEU A 539 -24.33 5.77 1.33
N ASP A 540 -23.90 6.49 0.28
CA ASP A 540 -24.82 6.96 -0.77
C ASP A 540 -25.27 5.83 -1.70
N LEU A 541 -24.72 4.62 -1.51
CA LEU A 541 -25.07 3.43 -2.29
C LEU A 541 -26.12 2.58 -1.60
N SER A 542 -27.03 2.06 -2.39
CA SER A 542 -28.05 1.12 -1.93
C SER A 542 -27.44 -0.24 -1.55
N SER A 543 -28.20 -1.04 -0.82
CA SER A 543 -27.76 -2.38 -0.42
C SER A 543 -27.64 -3.35 -1.61
N ASP A 544 -28.40 -3.12 -2.69
CA ASP A 544 -28.38 -3.93 -3.91
C ASP A 544 -27.44 -3.35 -5.00
N LEU A 545 -26.77 -2.24 -4.72
CA LEU A 545 -25.79 -1.60 -5.62
C LEU A 545 -26.38 -1.23 -7.01
N HIS A 546 -27.68 -0.86 -7.07
CA HIS A 546 -28.30 -0.54 -8.36
C HIS A 546 -27.67 0.70 -9.06
N GLU A 547 -27.01 1.59 -8.30
CA GLU A 547 -26.33 2.77 -8.83
C GLU A 547 -25.16 2.43 -9.77
N ILE A 548 -24.58 1.25 -9.60
CA ILE A 548 -23.48 0.77 -10.46
C ILE A 548 -23.94 -0.27 -11.50
N SER A 549 -25.24 -0.53 -11.63
CA SER A 549 -25.78 -1.54 -12.57
C SER A 549 -25.30 -1.30 -14.00
N GLY A 550 -25.28 -0.05 -14.48
CA GLY A 550 -24.78 0.27 -15.80
C GLY A 550 -23.28 -0.05 -16.02
N LEU A 551 -22.47 0.06 -14.96
CA LEU A 551 -21.06 -0.35 -15.01
C LEU A 551 -20.92 -1.87 -15.04
N LEU A 552 -21.81 -2.58 -14.36
CA LEU A 552 -21.83 -4.05 -14.38
C LEU A 552 -22.29 -4.58 -15.73
N ASP A 553 -23.28 -3.95 -16.37
CA ASP A 553 -23.69 -4.27 -17.73
C ASP A 553 -22.57 -4.04 -18.74
N GLN A 554 -21.83 -2.92 -18.59
CA GLN A 554 -20.64 -2.65 -19.40
C GLN A 554 -19.55 -3.69 -19.16
N TYR A 555 -19.35 -4.10 -17.90
CA TYR A 555 -18.37 -5.12 -17.52
C TYR A 555 -18.70 -6.45 -18.22
N GLN A 556 -19.96 -6.90 -18.13
CA GLN A 556 -20.41 -8.13 -18.77
C GLN A 556 -20.22 -8.07 -20.29
N LEU A 557 -20.60 -6.98 -20.93
CA LEU A 557 -20.38 -6.79 -22.37
C LEU A 557 -18.89 -6.86 -22.73
N THR A 558 -18.04 -6.26 -21.89
CA THR A 558 -16.58 -6.30 -22.10
C THR A 558 -16.02 -7.72 -21.95
N GLU A 559 -16.54 -8.53 -21.01
CA GLU A 559 -16.20 -9.97 -20.90
C GLU A 559 -16.59 -10.73 -22.18
N GLU A 560 -17.84 -10.52 -22.69
CA GLU A 560 -18.30 -11.13 -23.94
C GLU A 560 -17.41 -10.73 -25.13
N ILE A 561 -17.00 -9.46 -25.22
CA ILE A 561 -16.07 -8.97 -26.24
C ILE A 561 -14.69 -9.63 -26.10
N TYR A 562 -14.17 -9.71 -24.87
CA TYR A 562 -12.88 -10.32 -24.58
C TYR A 562 -12.85 -11.79 -24.98
N GLU A 563 -13.84 -12.57 -24.56
CA GLU A 563 -13.96 -14.00 -24.92
C GLU A 563 -14.07 -14.21 -26.42
N PHE A 564 -14.82 -13.36 -27.12
CA PHE A 564 -14.97 -13.44 -28.57
C PHE A 564 -13.67 -13.13 -29.31
N ILE A 565 -12.96 -12.07 -28.91
CA ILE A 565 -11.72 -11.63 -29.60
C ILE A 565 -10.55 -12.57 -29.30
N TRP A 566 -10.42 -13.00 -28.04
CA TRP A 566 -9.25 -13.76 -27.59
C TRP A 566 -9.48 -15.27 -27.56
N GLU A 567 -10.71 -15.74 -27.80
CA GLU A 567 -11.11 -17.16 -27.70
C GLU A 567 -10.70 -17.81 -26.36
N GLN A 568 -10.62 -17.01 -25.30
CA GLN A 568 -10.20 -17.39 -23.96
C GLN A 568 -11.07 -16.65 -22.92
N PRO A 569 -11.33 -17.28 -21.76
CA PRO A 569 -12.03 -16.58 -20.70
C PRO A 569 -11.20 -15.39 -20.19
N PRO A 570 -11.86 -14.33 -19.71
CA PRO A 570 -11.18 -13.20 -19.09
C PRO A 570 -10.25 -13.64 -17.96
N PRO A 571 -9.09 -12.99 -17.80
CA PRO A 571 -8.14 -13.38 -16.77
C PRO A 571 -8.73 -13.19 -15.37
N ASP A 572 -8.51 -14.17 -14.50
CA ASP A 572 -8.90 -14.09 -13.09
C ASP A 572 -7.86 -13.27 -12.31
N THR A 573 -7.98 -11.96 -12.40
CA THR A 573 -7.05 -11.02 -11.78
C THR A 573 -7.36 -10.79 -10.30
N TRP A 574 -6.33 -10.39 -9.53
CA TRP A 574 -6.51 -10.05 -8.12
C TRP A 574 -7.51 -8.91 -7.90
N ILE A 575 -7.60 -7.94 -8.82
CA ILE A 575 -8.52 -6.83 -8.71
C ILE A 575 -9.97 -7.25 -8.98
N LYS A 576 -10.17 -8.17 -9.95
CA LYS A 576 -11.47 -8.82 -10.19
C LYS A 576 -11.95 -9.55 -8.94
N ARG A 577 -11.08 -10.35 -8.31
CA ARG A 577 -11.40 -11.07 -7.07
C ARG A 577 -11.75 -10.10 -5.93
N ALA A 578 -11.01 -9.01 -5.78
CA ALA A 578 -11.31 -7.98 -4.78
C ALA A 578 -12.69 -7.36 -5.01
N ARG A 579 -13.02 -6.97 -6.26
CA ARG A 579 -14.35 -6.45 -6.60
C ARG A 579 -15.46 -7.46 -6.29
N LEU A 580 -15.30 -8.70 -6.72
CA LEU A 580 -16.30 -9.74 -6.47
C LEU A 580 -16.51 -9.98 -4.97
N ALA A 581 -15.46 -9.99 -4.17
CA ALA A 581 -15.55 -10.12 -2.72
C ALA A 581 -16.28 -8.94 -2.07
N ILE A 582 -16.03 -7.71 -2.53
CA ILE A 582 -16.77 -6.53 -2.07
C ILE A 582 -18.25 -6.68 -2.39
N MET A 583 -18.58 -6.99 -3.62
CA MET A 583 -19.99 -7.09 -4.05
C MET A 583 -20.73 -8.23 -3.34
N ALA A 584 -20.11 -9.39 -3.18
CA ALA A 584 -20.72 -10.55 -2.50
C ALA A 584 -20.94 -10.36 -0.98
N ASN A 585 -20.32 -9.33 -0.39
CA ASN A 585 -20.43 -9.05 1.04
C ASN A 585 -20.96 -7.64 1.34
N TRP A 586 -21.43 -6.91 0.32
CA TRP A 586 -21.88 -5.53 0.49
C TRP A 586 -23.07 -5.40 1.44
N ASP A 587 -24.09 -6.24 1.26
CA ASP A 587 -25.28 -6.32 2.10
C ASP A 587 -24.98 -6.80 3.51
N LYS A 588 -24.06 -7.76 3.65
CA LYS A 588 -23.62 -8.28 4.96
C LYS A 588 -22.93 -7.23 5.82
N GLY A 589 -22.40 -6.19 5.20
CA GLY A 589 -21.81 -5.05 5.89
C GLY A 589 -22.80 -4.27 6.76
N ALA A 590 -24.10 -4.38 6.51
CA ALA A 590 -25.16 -3.76 7.32
C ALA A 590 -25.11 -4.18 8.80
N ARG A 591 -24.63 -5.40 9.11
CA ARG A 591 -24.42 -5.89 10.48
C ARG A 591 -23.54 -4.96 11.32
N TRP A 592 -22.62 -4.24 10.70
CA TRP A 592 -21.63 -3.38 11.35
C TRP A 592 -21.97 -1.88 11.29
N GLU A 593 -23.10 -1.48 10.73
CA GLU A 593 -23.48 -0.07 10.56
C GLU A 593 -23.56 0.68 11.88
N THR A 594 -24.14 0.05 12.91
CA THR A 594 -24.22 0.66 14.26
C THR A 594 -22.83 0.92 14.85
N PHE A 595 -21.90 -0.02 14.67
CA PHE A 595 -20.52 0.13 15.09
C PHE A 595 -19.84 1.32 14.37
N PHE A 596 -19.97 1.40 13.06
CA PHE A 596 -19.35 2.50 12.29
C PHE A 596 -20.04 3.86 12.54
N ALA A 597 -21.32 3.88 12.90
CA ALA A 597 -22.01 5.11 13.28
C ALA A 597 -21.43 5.71 14.57
N VAL A 598 -21.19 4.88 15.60
CA VAL A 598 -20.55 5.33 16.86
C VAL A 598 -19.16 5.90 16.60
N ILE A 599 -18.38 5.25 15.71
CA ILE A 599 -17.03 5.71 15.39
C ILE A 599 -17.05 7.02 14.58
N ALA A 600 -18.04 7.21 13.71
CA ALA A 600 -18.19 8.44 12.95
C ALA A 600 -18.36 9.68 13.84
N ASP A 601 -19.01 9.53 15.00
CA ASP A 601 -19.17 10.61 15.97
C ASP A 601 -17.86 10.95 16.69
N VAL A 602 -16.95 9.97 16.80
CA VAL A 602 -15.63 10.14 17.46
C VAL A 602 -14.53 10.48 16.44
N ALA A 603 -14.79 10.18 15.16
CA ALA A 603 -13.84 10.50 14.09
C ALA A 603 -13.69 12.03 13.93
N PRO A 604 -12.46 12.51 13.69
CA PRO A 604 -12.27 13.93 13.43
C PRO A 604 -13.19 14.39 12.28
N HIS A 605 -13.88 15.52 12.45
CA HIS A 605 -14.85 16.08 11.49
C HIS A 605 -14.30 16.31 10.08
N GLU A 606 -13.00 16.20 9.90
CA GLU A 606 -12.26 16.47 8.67
C GLU A 606 -11.96 15.18 7.87
N ALA A 607 -12.42 14.01 8.31
CA ALA A 607 -12.33 12.74 7.57
C ALA A 607 -13.38 12.63 6.45
N LYS A 608 -13.86 13.77 5.95
CA LYS A 608 -14.81 13.84 4.84
C LYS A 608 -14.10 13.75 3.50
N LEU A 609 -14.81 13.26 2.50
CA LEU A 609 -14.40 13.37 1.11
C LEU A 609 -14.21 14.85 0.77
N PRO A 610 -13.11 15.26 0.13
CA PRO A 610 -12.94 16.63 -0.32
C PRO A 610 -14.09 17.04 -1.26
N GLU A 611 -14.65 18.25 -1.08
CA GLU A 611 -15.77 18.75 -1.90
C GLU A 611 -15.43 18.78 -3.39
N ASP A 612 -14.16 18.98 -3.72
CA ASP A 612 -13.65 19.02 -5.09
C ASP A 612 -13.18 17.66 -5.63
N PHE A 613 -13.51 16.55 -4.94
CA PHE A 613 -13.00 15.21 -5.32
C PHE A 613 -13.34 14.84 -6.77
N TYR A 614 -14.54 15.17 -7.22
CA TYR A 614 -15.01 14.87 -8.57
C TYR A 614 -14.57 15.90 -9.64
N ALA A 615 -13.99 17.03 -9.24
CA ALA A 615 -13.47 18.00 -10.17
C ALA A 615 -12.19 17.46 -10.85
N ASP A 616 -11.96 17.86 -12.09
CA ASP A 616 -10.75 17.45 -12.80
C ASP A 616 -9.50 17.91 -12.04
N PRO A 617 -8.52 17.02 -11.85
CA PRO A 617 -7.29 17.40 -11.18
C PRO A 617 -6.60 18.48 -11.99
N VAL A 618 -6.51 19.69 -11.44
CA VAL A 618 -5.79 20.80 -12.06
C VAL A 618 -4.32 20.42 -12.12
N GLY A 619 -3.75 20.31 -13.33
CA GLY A 619 -2.38 19.87 -13.56
C GLY A 619 -1.35 20.59 -12.68
N LYS A 620 -0.29 19.86 -12.28
CA LYS A 620 0.93 20.30 -11.55
C LYS A 620 0.99 20.18 -10.03
N THR A 621 0.01 19.61 -9.33
CA THR A 621 0.11 19.48 -7.86
C THR A 621 0.98 18.29 -7.40
N LEU A 622 1.21 17.30 -8.25
CA LEU A 622 1.88 16.04 -7.85
C LEU A 622 3.41 16.10 -7.96
N ALA A 623 3.97 16.88 -8.89
CA ALA A 623 5.41 16.88 -9.17
C ALA A 623 6.24 17.74 -8.20
N ASN A 624 5.67 18.75 -7.55
CA ASN A 624 6.39 19.74 -6.74
C ASN A 624 6.12 19.70 -5.23
N GLY A 625 5.55 18.61 -4.73
CA GLY A 625 5.37 18.45 -3.28
C GLY A 625 6.73 18.31 -2.59
N GLU A 626 7.40 19.41 -2.30
CA GLU A 626 8.43 19.42 -1.26
C GLU A 626 7.82 18.79 -0.01
N LEU A 627 8.41 17.68 0.43
CA LEU A 627 8.12 17.12 1.75
C LEU A 627 8.44 18.22 2.77
N THR A 628 7.41 19.01 3.11
CA THR A 628 7.54 19.96 4.21
C THR A 628 8.01 19.18 5.43
N ARG A 629 9.06 19.68 6.05
CA ARG A 629 9.64 19.12 7.27
C ARG A 629 8.56 18.62 8.19
N ALA A 630 8.59 17.32 8.49
CA ALA A 630 7.80 16.76 9.57
C ALA A 630 8.05 17.65 10.81
N THR A 631 7.04 18.37 11.21
CA THR A 631 7.12 19.21 12.40
C THR A 631 7.46 18.29 13.56
N ARG A 632 8.52 18.64 14.29
CA ARG A 632 8.98 17.90 15.46
C ARG A 632 7.84 17.84 16.47
N THR A 633 7.02 16.80 16.43
CA THR A 633 6.09 16.49 17.51
C THR A 633 6.88 15.71 18.56
N PRO A 634 7.13 16.29 19.75
CA PRO A 634 7.79 15.54 20.81
C PRO A 634 6.84 14.45 21.30
N TYR A 635 7.33 13.22 21.38
CA TYR A 635 6.62 12.16 22.06
C TYR A 635 6.55 12.50 23.57
N LEU A 636 5.33 12.46 24.11
CA LEU A 636 5.08 12.82 25.50
C LEU A 636 4.86 11.52 26.30
N ILE A 637 5.80 11.21 27.18
CA ILE A 637 5.61 10.17 28.19
C ILE A 637 4.86 10.78 29.35
N TRP A 638 3.69 10.21 29.66
CA TRP A 638 2.92 10.61 30.84
C TRP A 638 3.55 10.07 32.10
N THR A 639 3.82 10.93 33.06
CA THR A 639 4.17 10.53 34.44
C THR A 639 3.00 10.84 35.35
N PRO A 640 2.81 10.10 36.50
CA PRO A 640 1.66 10.24 37.41
C PRO A 640 1.48 11.63 37.96
N ASN A 641 2.54 12.42 38.09
CA ASN A 641 2.52 13.78 38.60
C ASN A 641 2.14 14.83 37.54
N LYS A 642 1.47 14.44 36.43
CA LYS A 642 1.12 15.32 35.31
C LYS A 642 2.31 16.07 34.69
N LYS A 643 3.55 15.69 35.01
CA LYS A 643 4.75 16.21 34.35
C LYS A 643 5.06 15.35 33.13
N GLN A 644 4.86 15.94 31.97
CA GLN A 644 5.20 15.28 30.71
C GLN A 644 6.71 15.29 30.50
N VAL A 645 7.32 14.12 30.34
CA VAL A 645 8.71 14.01 29.89
C VAL A 645 8.75 14.09 28.38
N ARG A 646 9.39 15.13 27.86
CA ARG A 646 9.58 15.31 26.41
C ARG A 646 10.78 14.52 25.94
N LEU A 647 10.55 13.50 25.15
CA LEU A 647 11.55 12.87 24.31
C LEU A 647 11.50 13.45 22.90
N TYR A 648 12.68 13.61 22.29
CA TYR A 648 12.77 14.12 20.92
C TYR A 648 12.84 12.94 19.96
N SER A 649 12.31 13.12 18.74
CA SER A 649 12.32 12.12 17.71
C SER A 649 13.52 12.26 16.77
N CYS A 650 14.02 11.12 16.29
CA CYS A 650 15.03 11.06 15.25
C CYS A 650 14.46 11.60 13.93
N SER A 651 15.22 12.47 13.26
CA SER A 651 14.77 13.08 12.00
C SER A 651 14.67 12.12 10.83
N TRP A 652 15.31 10.95 10.91
CA TRP A 652 15.22 9.92 9.87
C TRP A 652 14.15 8.88 10.18
N CYS A 653 14.27 8.14 11.28
CA CYS A 653 13.39 7.02 11.60
C CYS A 653 12.15 7.41 12.41
N GLY A 654 12.04 8.67 12.89
CA GLY A 654 10.91 9.15 13.69
C GLY A 654 10.91 8.69 15.15
N TYR A 655 11.76 7.77 15.55
CA TYR A 655 11.77 7.18 16.88
C TYR A 655 12.18 8.18 17.97
N SER A 656 11.46 8.13 19.10
CA SER A 656 11.66 9.01 20.25
C SER A 656 12.54 8.36 21.30
N THR A 657 13.62 9.05 21.69
CA THR A 657 14.56 8.58 22.73
C THR A 657 15.26 9.72 23.44
N ALA A 658 15.75 9.46 24.64
CA ALA A 658 16.53 10.40 25.42
C ALA A 658 17.95 10.64 24.87
N VAL A 659 18.49 9.69 24.06
CA VAL A 659 19.92 9.64 23.65
C VAL A 659 20.18 10.03 22.20
N LEU A 660 19.45 10.98 21.65
CA LEU A 660 19.68 11.48 20.30
C LEU A 660 20.96 12.32 20.20
N HIS A 661 21.61 12.22 19.04
CA HIS A 661 22.80 12.98 18.66
C HIS A 661 22.45 14.12 17.70
N ASN A 662 23.02 15.30 17.92
CA ASN A 662 22.86 16.43 17.01
C ASN A 662 23.68 16.21 15.72
N CYS A 663 23.17 16.69 14.59
CA CYS A 663 24.00 16.87 13.40
C CYS A 663 25.21 17.73 13.77
N THR A 664 26.43 17.26 13.48
CA THR A 664 27.66 17.91 13.88
C THR A 664 27.85 19.30 13.24
N ARG A 665 27.27 19.52 12.04
CA ARG A 665 27.37 20.76 11.28
C ARG A 665 26.32 21.80 11.68
N CYS A 666 25.03 21.47 11.58
CA CYS A 666 23.96 22.46 11.81
C CYS A 666 23.43 22.51 13.25
N LYS A 667 23.69 21.50 14.08
CA LYS A 667 23.18 21.35 15.45
C LYS A 667 21.63 21.34 15.57
N LEU A 668 20.90 21.43 14.46
CA LEU A 668 19.44 21.59 14.42
C LEU A 668 18.67 20.26 14.28
N VAL A 669 19.31 19.25 13.72
CA VAL A 669 18.69 17.95 13.39
C VAL A 669 19.23 16.88 14.32
N LEU A 670 18.35 15.97 14.76
CA LEU A 670 18.64 14.94 15.76
C LEU A 670 18.55 13.55 15.15
N TYR A 671 19.48 12.67 15.51
CA TYR A 671 19.54 11.28 15.00
C TYR A 671 19.82 10.29 16.12
N CYS A 672 19.28 9.07 16.00
CA CYS A 672 19.59 7.95 16.90
C CYS A 672 21.08 7.60 16.86
N ASN A 673 21.64 7.52 15.65
CA ASN A 673 23.00 7.08 15.38
C ASN A 673 23.53 7.65 14.05
N LYS A 674 24.76 7.28 13.70
CA LYS A 674 25.39 7.69 12.44
C LYS A 674 24.67 7.14 11.21
N GLU A 675 24.05 5.96 11.31
CA GLU A 675 23.32 5.35 10.21
C GLU A 675 22.07 6.16 9.86
N CYS A 676 21.26 6.53 10.85
CA CYS A 676 20.12 7.43 10.63
C CYS A 676 20.56 8.77 10.02
N GLN A 677 21.69 9.31 10.44
CA GLN A 677 22.23 10.54 9.84
C GLN A 677 22.67 10.32 8.39
N ARG A 678 23.28 9.19 8.07
CA ARG A 678 23.73 8.83 6.70
C ARG A 678 22.54 8.65 5.76
N GLN A 679 21.49 7.97 6.21
CA GLN A 679 20.28 7.74 5.43
C GLN A 679 19.49 9.04 5.18
N ASP A 680 19.47 9.97 6.14
CA ASP A 680 18.82 11.27 5.97
C ASP A 680 19.69 12.27 5.17
N TRP A 681 20.99 12.01 5.01
CA TRP A 681 21.93 12.96 4.46
C TRP A 681 21.57 13.51 3.07
N PRO A 682 21.08 12.71 2.10
CA PRO A 682 20.67 13.23 0.79
C PRO A 682 19.61 14.32 0.89
N LYS A 683 18.66 14.18 1.84
CA LYS A 683 17.59 15.15 2.09
C LYS A 683 18.05 16.32 2.97
N HIS A 684 18.87 16.03 3.97
CA HIS A 684 19.35 17.04 4.93
C HIS A 684 20.45 17.95 4.37
N LYS A 685 21.33 17.44 3.53
CA LYS A 685 22.52 18.14 2.99
C LYS A 685 22.21 19.53 2.37
N PRO A 686 21.17 19.70 1.51
CA PRO A 686 20.85 21.00 0.91
C PRO A 686 20.50 22.08 1.95
N HIS A 687 19.96 21.66 3.10
CA HIS A 687 19.47 22.54 4.17
C HIS A 687 20.41 22.62 5.39
N CYS A 688 21.53 21.88 5.35
CA CYS A 688 22.48 21.80 6.46
C CYS A 688 23.42 23.00 6.45
N LYS A 689 23.01 24.09 7.08
CA LYS A 689 23.83 25.30 7.27
C LYS A 689 24.40 25.34 8.69
N SER A 690 25.69 25.74 8.83
CA SER A 690 26.22 26.02 10.16
C SER A 690 25.38 27.14 10.81
N PRO A 691 25.14 27.09 12.12
CA PRO A 691 24.49 28.20 12.80
C PRO A 691 25.37 29.44 12.63
N VAL A 692 24.78 30.52 12.14
CA VAL A 692 25.43 31.82 12.14
C VAL A 692 25.51 32.22 13.61
N ILE A 693 26.70 32.30 14.16
CA ILE A 693 26.90 32.90 15.48
C ILE A 693 26.83 34.39 15.20
N GLU A 694 25.69 35.02 15.49
CA GLU A 694 25.63 36.45 15.64
C GLU A 694 26.43 36.78 16.90
N VAL A 695 27.60 37.40 16.69
CA VAL A 695 28.49 37.92 17.74
C VAL A 695 27.94 39.26 18.21
#